data_8b98dce6d392c544505418ee6acf3fec
#
_entry.id   8b98dce6d392c544505418ee6acf3fec
#
_cell.length_a   1.000
_cell.length_b   1.000
_cell.length_c   1.000
_cell.angle_alpha   90.00
_cell.angle_beta   90.00
_cell.angle_gamma   90.00
#
_symmetry.space_group_name_H-M   'P 1'
#
loop_
_entity.id
_entity.type
_entity.pdbx_description
1 polymer ?
#
loop_
_entity_poly.entity_id
_entity_poly.type
_entity_poly.pdbx_seq_one_letter_code
_entity_poly.pdbx_strand_id
1 'polypeptide(L)'
;MSSGCGDVLSLEDLKTAKKHQTFEAEVITGRAGGVSSGVEIDFATNQVTGQVQKTLPAILRDMGFDPAAFDFTAGGTVTARDTVVYNPADNNWYSWAGALPKVVSAGEDPTADSNWKPRTDQLLRQNLASSVIPGTSLVTHSDGIPLDDYIEILNRRTKFVMPEDFSGTDTEQLQSALSYAKSNRVNVVLQAGKTYYVTGSQGLEVDLGYYSFTSPNGIAYIDFTGCTGPYCLWVHSSRPYPDGSENHCTSMRGIKFKSSVKGIGQRLLLTGNNNNSSNGTYNGDCKIENCMFSTADIVLGASNSTWRYKFINCGFMMESTGGTYAMHFPAGISDSGESVTFQNCKIFDMKGCPILVECASFAIGMPGTSVLNTPIKITGNGAMVILDSAANIENPGASAWYRYGEVTGTGARLILNGCTLVCNNPSLQTKPLFYVGANAFIDVTLVKTPGNDYLFQNGDEGLRTFVEGDGYVTASHCIGDILSGVGNIPLHKSLNPTLNPGFETGDLSSWTFNNQGSASQTCVVGTAYKKTGTYGARMTSFGSLSCFLDQKVKVTQHGYYSTTCQINTITAGTGTTAGALTVTFYDRNGNSLQSGASSNFTNTPSGWQSVGRFIQGRVPQAAEYCEVSIRCREGAVIDVDNFIINFI
;
A
#
# COMPACT_ATOMS: atom_id res chain seq x y z
N MET A 1 16.35 -34.23 18.57
CA MET A 1 16.43 -35.60 18.07
C MET A 1 15.16 -36.31 18.52
N SER A 2 14.17 -36.38 17.69
CA SER A 2 12.96 -37.18 17.86
C SER A 2 13.05 -38.29 16.81
N SER A 3 13.41 -39.48 17.24
CA SER A 3 13.36 -40.68 16.44
C SER A 3 11.88 -40.98 16.19
N GLY A 4 11.42 -40.78 14.94
CA GLY A 4 10.13 -41.28 14.52
C GLY A 4 10.14 -42.81 14.65
N CYS A 5 9.43 -43.37 15.61
CA CYS A 5 8.98 -44.74 15.56
C CYS A 5 8.13 -44.89 14.34
N GLY A 6 8.54 -45.77 13.40
CA GLY A 6 7.68 -46.17 12.28
C GLY A 6 6.38 -46.75 12.85
N ASP A 7 5.27 -46.36 12.27
CA ASP A 7 3.95 -46.84 12.65
C ASP A 7 3.96 -48.36 12.64
N VAL A 8 3.73 -48.96 13.78
CA VAL A 8 3.59 -50.42 13.91
C VAL A 8 2.23 -50.76 13.30
N LEU A 9 2.22 -51.52 12.19
CA LEU A 9 1.00 -52.01 11.56
C LEU A 9 0.13 -52.71 12.60
N SER A 10 -1.08 -52.25 12.76
CA SER A 10 -2.05 -52.87 13.66
C SER A 10 -2.63 -54.16 13.01
N LEU A 11 -3.19 -55.05 13.83
CA LEU A 11 -3.90 -56.21 13.34
C LEU A 11 -5.08 -55.80 12.40
N GLU A 12 -5.67 -54.64 12.62
CA GLU A 12 -6.77 -54.12 11.79
C GLU A 12 -6.26 -53.66 10.43
N ASP A 13 -5.07 -53.03 10.38
CA ASP A 13 -4.42 -52.65 9.12
C ASP A 13 -4.09 -53.90 8.26
N LEU A 14 -3.61 -54.95 8.91
CA LEU A 14 -3.35 -56.23 8.23
C LEU A 14 -4.63 -56.90 7.71
N LYS A 15 -5.73 -56.85 8.45
CA LYS A 15 -7.04 -57.33 8.00
C LYS A 15 -7.57 -56.50 6.82
N THR A 16 -7.40 -55.19 6.87
CA THR A 16 -7.78 -54.28 5.80
C THR A 16 -6.96 -54.53 4.55
N ALA A 17 -5.65 -54.66 4.67
CA ALA A 17 -4.76 -55.04 3.56
C ALA A 17 -5.15 -56.39 2.92
N LYS A 18 -5.47 -57.38 3.75
CA LYS A 18 -5.93 -58.69 3.25
C LYS A 18 -7.23 -58.60 2.45
N LYS A 19 -8.19 -57.76 2.90
CA LYS A 19 -9.45 -57.53 2.16
C LYS A 19 -9.20 -56.87 0.79
N HIS A 20 -8.28 -55.92 0.71
CA HIS A 20 -7.87 -55.32 -0.56
C HIS A 20 -7.20 -56.31 -1.48
N GLN A 21 -6.25 -57.12 -0.99
CA GLN A 21 -5.60 -58.15 -1.77
C GLN A 21 -6.59 -59.20 -2.29
N THR A 22 -7.57 -59.62 -1.48
CA THR A 22 -8.62 -60.52 -1.91
C THR A 22 -9.45 -59.89 -3.04
N PHE A 23 -9.84 -58.62 -2.91
CA PHE A 23 -10.56 -57.90 -3.96
C PHE A 23 -9.75 -57.83 -5.26
N GLU A 24 -8.46 -57.48 -5.19
CA GLU A 24 -7.58 -57.44 -6.37
C GLU A 24 -7.49 -58.83 -7.05
N ALA A 25 -7.31 -59.88 -6.26
CA ALA A 25 -7.28 -61.24 -6.77
C ALA A 25 -8.61 -61.67 -7.42
N GLU A 26 -9.75 -61.30 -6.83
CA GLU A 26 -11.08 -61.51 -7.41
C GLU A 26 -11.25 -60.77 -8.75
N VAL A 27 -10.81 -59.50 -8.83
CA VAL A 27 -10.87 -58.75 -10.09
C VAL A 27 -10.04 -59.40 -11.18
N ILE A 28 -8.83 -59.89 -10.85
CA ILE A 28 -7.92 -60.49 -11.83
C ILE A 28 -8.39 -61.87 -12.24
N THR A 29 -8.78 -62.73 -11.30
CA THR A 29 -9.10 -64.14 -11.56
C THR A 29 -10.55 -64.36 -11.99
N GLY A 30 -11.47 -63.45 -11.68
CA GLY A 30 -12.90 -63.61 -11.87
C GLY A 30 -13.52 -64.71 -10.97
N ARG A 31 -12.88 -64.97 -9.83
CA ARG A 31 -13.32 -66.03 -8.91
C ARG A 31 -13.43 -65.55 -7.49
N ALA A 32 -14.50 -65.93 -6.82
CA ALA A 32 -14.73 -65.53 -5.43
C ALA A 32 -13.57 -65.96 -4.54
N GLY A 33 -13.11 -65.02 -3.70
CA GLY A 33 -11.93 -65.20 -2.82
C GLY A 33 -10.60 -65.15 -3.56
N GLY A 34 -10.56 -64.90 -4.86
CA GLY A 34 -9.34 -64.83 -5.68
C GLY A 34 -8.59 -66.17 -5.83
N VAL A 35 -9.25 -67.28 -5.57
CA VAL A 35 -8.65 -68.66 -5.62
C VAL A 35 -9.24 -69.51 -6.75
N SER A 36 -8.45 -70.41 -7.29
CA SER A 36 -8.82 -71.23 -8.41
C SER A 36 -10.06 -72.15 -8.18
N SER A 37 -10.35 -72.47 -6.93
CA SER A 37 -11.53 -73.20 -6.50
C SER A 37 -12.76 -72.32 -6.23
N GLY A 38 -12.65 -71.03 -6.36
CA GLY A 38 -13.76 -70.08 -6.13
C GLY A 38 -14.78 -70.13 -7.25
N VAL A 39 -16.04 -69.82 -6.95
CA VAL A 39 -17.12 -69.70 -7.95
C VAL A 39 -16.80 -68.49 -8.87
N GLU A 40 -17.11 -68.62 -10.16
CA GLU A 40 -16.96 -67.56 -11.13
C GLU A 40 -17.87 -66.37 -10.76
N ILE A 41 -17.29 -65.16 -10.84
CA ILE A 41 -17.99 -63.93 -10.59
C ILE A 41 -17.67 -62.92 -11.69
N ASP A 42 -18.67 -62.16 -12.12
CA ASP A 42 -18.50 -61.11 -13.12
C ASP A 42 -18.12 -59.76 -12.47
N PHE A 43 -18.43 -59.61 -11.19
CA PHE A 43 -18.12 -58.42 -10.42
C PHE A 43 -17.52 -58.79 -9.08
N ALA A 44 -16.45 -58.14 -8.72
CA ALA A 44 -15.85 -58.18 -7.38
C ALA A 44 -16.27 -56.97 -6.57
N THR A 45 -16.45 -57.14 -5.25
CA THR A 45 -16.80 -56.01 -4.35
C THR A 45 -15.72 -55.84 -3.31
N ASN A 46 -15.13 -54.64 -3.25
CA ASN A 46 -14.17 -54.29 -2.22
C ASN A 46 -14.85 -54.25 -0.84
N GLN A 47 -14.47 -55.16 0.04
CA GLN A 47 -15.09 -55.30 1.37
C GLN A 47 -14.72 -54.17 2.34
N VAL A 48 -13.82 -53.24 1.94
CA VAL A 48 -13.44 -52.07 2.74
C VAL A 48 -14.19 -50.82 2.28
N THR A 49 -14.24 -50.61 0.94
CA THR A 49 -14.80 -49.40 0.33
C THR A 49 -16.21 -49.55 -0.19
N GLY A 50 -16.69 -50.79 -0.37
CA GLY A 50 -17.96 -51.11 -1.03
C GLY A 50 -17.94 -50.94 -2.55
N GLN A 51 -16.80 -50.61 -3.14
CA GLN A 51 -16.64 -50.41 -4.58
C GLN A 51 -16.84 -51.74 -5.33
N VAL A 52 -17.65 -51.70 -6.37
CA VAL A 52 -17.90 -52.86 -7.26
C VAL A 52 -17.13 -52.64 -8.56
N GLN A 53 -16.36 -53.64 -8.97
CA GLN A 53 -15.59 -53.62 -10.21
C GLN A 53 -15.85 -54.91 -11.02
N LYS A 54 -15.97 -54.77 -12.36
CA LYS A 54 -16.08 -55.90 -13.25
C LYS A 54 -14.77 -56.65 -13.27
N THR A 55 -14.84 -57.98 -13.23
CA THR A 55 -13.65 -58.83 -13.25
C THR A 55 -13.03 -58.90 -14.64
N LEU A 56 -11.73 -59.14 -14.70
CA LEU A 56 -11.00 -59.25 -15.97
C LEU A 56 -11.52 -60.34 -16.91
N PRO A 57 -11.86 -61.56 -16.44
CA PRO A 57 -12.53 -62.56 -17.28
C PRO A 57 -13.87 -62.11 -17.86
N ALA A 58 -14.68 -61.40 -17.08
CA ALA A 58 -15.94 -60.81 -17.54
C ALA A 58 -15.73 -59.75 -18.63
N ILE A 59 -14.69 -58.92 -18.47
CA ILE A 59 -14.30 -57.92 -19.49
C ILE A 59 -13.80 -58.65 -20.77
N LEU A 60 -12.97 -59.65 -20.61
CA LEU A 60 -12.49 -60.44 -21.76
C LEU A 60 -13.64 -61.11 -22.53
N ARG A 61 -14.67 -61.64 -21.82
CA ARG A 61 -15.89 -62.16 -22.46
C ARG A 61 -16.64 -61.07 -23.24
N ASP A 62 -16.79 -59.92 -22.70
CA ASP A 62 -17.40 -58.80 -23.43
C ASP A 62 -16.62 -58.39 -24.69
N MET A 63 -15.32 -58.64 -24.71
CA MET A 63 -14.45 -58.37 -25.85
C MET A 63 -14.39 -59.58 -26.85
N GLY A 64 -15.16 -60.62 -26.63
CA GLY A 64 -15.19 -61.82 -27.48
C GLY A 64 -14.08 -62.81 -27.15
N PHE A 65 -13.47 -62.73 -25.99
CA PHE A 65 -12.57 -63.77 -25.49
C PHE A 65 -13.30 -64.68 -24.51
N ASP A 66 -13.05 -65.99 -24.59
CA ASP A 66 -13.64 -67.01 -23.72
C ASP A 66 -12.59 -67.49 -22.69
N PRO A 67 -12.72 -67.16 -21.41
CA PRO A 67 -11.81 -67.62 -20.35
C PRO A 67 -11.87 -69.19 -20.26
N ALA A 68 -10.71 -69.80 -20.34
CA ALA A 68 -10.61 -71.21 -20.15
C ALA A 68 -11.03 -71.66 -18.75
N ALA A 69 -11.65 -72.86 -18.65
CA ALA A 69 -11.99 -73.42 -17.34
C ALA A 69 -10.78 -73.95 -16.55
N PHE A 70 -9.57 -73.79 -17.09
CA PHE A 70 -8.29 -74.23 -16.51
C PHE A 70 -7.28 -73.08 -16.61
N ASP A 71 -6.25 -73.11 -15.80
CA ASP A 71 -5.11 -72.21 -15.83
C ASP A 71 -3.81 -72.89 -16.22
N PHE A 72 -2.68 -72.15 -16.37
CA PHE A 72 -1.40 -72.78 -16.74
C PHE A 72 -0.86 -73.69 -15.65
N THR A 73 -1.32 -73.59 -14.39
CA THR A 73 -0.92 -74.54 -13.33
C THR A 73 -1.60 -75.91 -13.47
N ALA A 74 -2.88 -75.86 -13.82
CA ALA A 74 -3.67 -77.06 -13.98
C ALA A 74 -3.47 -77.77 -15.35
N GLY A 75 -3.24 -76.97 -16.41
CA GLY A 75 -3.17 -77.45 -17.80
C GLY A 75 -4.52 -77.83 -18.37
N GLY A 76 -4.59 -77.98 -19.70
CA GLY A 76 -5.82 -78.26 -20.39
C GLY A 76 -5.66 -78.14 -21.91
N THR A 77 -6.77 -78.05 -22.68
CA THR A 77 -6.71 -77.94 -24.13
C THR A 77 -7.44 -76.66 -24.61
N VAL A 78 -6.74 -75.80 -25.33
CA VAL A 78 -7.30 -74.64 -26.03
C VAL A 78 -7.76 -75.11 -27.42
N THR A 79 -9.06 -75.01 -27.72
CA THR A 79 -9.67 -75.47 -28.96
C THR A 79 -10.12 -74.29 -29.86
N ALA A 80 -10.24 -73.06 -29.34
CA ALA A 80 -10.69 -71.89 -30.09
C ALA A 80 -9.70 -70.76 -29.99
N ARG A 81 -9.72 -69.83 -30.95
CA ARG A 81 -8.79 -68.68 -31.01
C ARG A 81 -9.08 -67.59 -29.98
N ASP A 82 -10.31 -67.47 -29.57
CA ASP A 82 -10.82 -66.55 -28.57
C ASP A 82 -10.62 -67.03 -27.13
N THR A 83 -10.23 -68.34 -26.96
CA THR A 83 -9.95 -68.85 -25.62
C THR A 83 -8.69 -68.19 -25.01
N VAL A 84 -8.83 -67.69 -23.80
CA VAL A 84 -7.72 -67.16 -23.01
C VAL A 84 -7.50 -67.98 -21.75
N VAL A 85 -6.24 -68.23 -21.44
CA VAL A 85 -5.81 -69.03 -20.27
C VAL A 85 -5.12 -68.13 -19.27
N TYR A 86 -5.50 -68.17 -17.99
CA TYR A 86 -4.91 -67.44 -16.90
C TYR A 86 -3.58 -68.03 -16.46
N ASN A 87 -2.55 -67.22 -16.28
CA ASN A 87 -1.27 -67.60 -15.67
C ASN A 87 -1.14 -67.02 -14.25
N PRO A 88 -1.25 -67.90 -13.20
CA PRO A 88 -1.10 -67.44 -11.84
C PRO A 88 0.30 -66.90 -11.46
N ALA A 89 1.34 -67.25 -12.23
CA ALA A 89 2.72 -66.86 -11.95
C ALA A 89 2.99 -65.36 -12.20
N ASP A 90 2.30 -64.79 -13.17
CA ASP A 90 2.46 -63.39 -13.57
C ASP A 90 1.16 -62.58 -13.57
N ASN A 91 0.04 -63.21 -13.17
CA ASN A 91 -1.30 -62.62 -13.14
C ASN A 91 -1.82 -62.13 -14.51
N ASN A 92 -1.35 -62.77 -15.61
CA ASN A 92 -1.75 -62.43 -16.97
C ASN A 92 -2.64 -63.47 -17.61
N TRP A 93 -3.48 -62.99 -18.56
CA TRP A 93 -4.26 -63.87 -19.45
C TRP A 93 -3.59 -63.95 -20.82
N TYR A 94 -3.50 -65.16 -21.37
CA TYR A 94 -2.83 -65.44 -22.63
C TYR A 94 -3.77 -66.10 -23.62
N SER A 95 -3.76 -65.66 -24.89
CA SER A 95 -4.40 -66.37 -26.02
C SER A 95 -3.35 -67.09 -26.88
N TRP A 96 -3.74 -68.16 -27.45
CA TRP A 96 -2.88 -68.97 -28.34
C TRP A 96 -2.98 -68.50 -29.79
N ALA A 97 -1.86 -68.09 -30.41
CA ALA A 97 -1.79 -67.73 -31.83
C ALA A 97 -1.29 -68.82 -32.75
N GLY A 98 -0.77 -69.96 -32.24
CA GLY A 98 -0.28 -71.07 -32.99
C GLY A 98 -1.38 -71.99 -33.53
N ALA A 99 -1.05 -73.19 -34.02
CA ALA A 99 -2.04 -74.15 -34.49
C ALA A 99 -2.95 -74.69 -33.37
N LEU A 100 -4.23 -74.92 -33.69
CA LEU A 100 -5.21 -75.49 -32.78
C LEU A 100 -5.52 -76.93 -33.17
N PRO A 101 -5.89 -77.80 -32.23
CA PRO A 101 -5.94 -77.55 -30.78
C PRO A 101 -4.55 -77.47 -30.16
N LYS A 102 -4.37 -76.66 -29.13
CA LYS A 102 -3.14 -76.51 -28.30
C LYS A 102 -3.37 -77.23 -26.97
N VAL A 103 -2.56 -78.22 -26.69
CA VAL A 103 -2.49 -78.84 -25.37
C VAL A 103 -1.55 -77.99 -24.51
N VAL A 104 -2.05 -77.52 -23.40
CA VAL A 104 -1.33 -76.77 -22.39
C VAL A 104 -0.92 -77.74 -21.30
N SER A 105 0.37 -77.94 -21.10
CA SER A 105 0.87 -78.83 -20.06
C SER A 105 0.73 -78.13 -18.67
N ALA A 106 0.46 -78.92 -17.63
CA ALA A 106 0.46 -78.37 -16.26
C ALA A 106 1.82 -77.80 -15.94
N GLY A 107 1.84 -76.48 -15.51
CA GLY A 107 3.05 -75.72 -15.25
C GLY A 107 3.77 -75.18 -16.49
N GLU A 108 3.14 -75.18 -17.66
CA GLU A 108 3.69 -74.56 -18.87
C GLU A 108 3.90 -73.09 -18.68
N ASP A 109 5.08 -72.58 -19.06
CA ASP A 109 5.37 -71.17 -19.03
C ASP A 109 4.97 -70.51 -20.36
N PRO A 110 3.92 -69.67 -20.39
CA PRO A 110 3.49 -68.98 -21.60
C PRO A 110 4.49 -68.03 -22.17
N THR A 111 5.46 -67.55 -21.36
CA THR A 111 6.48 -66.58 -21.82
C THR A 111 7.59 -67.25 -22.63
N ALA A 112 7.71 -68.58 -22.51
CA ALA A 112 8.68 -69.41 -23.26
C ALA A 112 8.31 -69.65 -24.73
N ASP A 113 7.02 -69.50 -25.13
CA ASP A 113 6.55 -69.70 -26.51
C ASP A 113 5.89 -68.41 -27.03
N SER A 114 6.48 -67.81 -28.05
CA SER A 114 6.01 -66.56 -28.67
C SER A 114 4.60 -66.64 -29.29
N ASN A 115 4.02 -67.81 -29.42
CA ASN A 115 2.64 -67.98 -29.84
C ASN A 115 1.64 -67.68 -28.73
N TRP A 116 2.04 -67.68 -27.48
CA TRP A 116 1.24 -67.16 -26.40
C TRP A 116 1.29 -65.64 -26.42
N LYS A 117 0.13 -64.96 -26.50
CA LYS A 117 0.00 -63.52 -26.57
C LYS A 117 -0.68 -63.04 -25.30
N PRO A 118 0.00 -62.19 -24.50
CA PRO A 118 -0.61 -61.61 -23.32
C PRO A 118 -1.77 -60.71 -23.73
N ARG A 119 -2.90 -60.82 -23.01
CA ARG A 119 -4.12 -60.04 -23.28
C ARG A 119 -4.46 -59.02 -22.24
N THR A 120 -4.02 -59.23 -21.01
CA THR A 120 -4.26 -58.29 -19.89
C THR A 120 -3.65 -56.93 -20.16
N ASP A 121 -2.37 -56.90 -20.53
CA ASP A 121 -1.66 -55.65 -20.82
C ASP A 121 -2.20 -54.93 -22.08
N GLN A 122 -2.56 -55.72 -23.10
CA GLN A 122 -3.13 -55.19 -24.34
C GLN A 122 -4.50 -54.56 -24.11
N LEU A 123 -5.34 -55.15 -23.25
CA LEU A 123 -6.63 -54.59 -22.87
C LEU A 123 -6.48 -53.27 -22.11
N LEU A 124 -5.60 -53.25 -21.12
CA LEU A 124 -5.32 -52.05 -20.35
C LEU A 124 -4.80 -50.91 -21.24
N ARG A 125 -3.86 -51.24 -22.16
CA ARG A 125 -3.33 -50.27 -23.13
C ARG A 125 -4.39 -49.75 -24.09
N GLN A 126 -5.28 -50.60 -24.57
CA GLN A 126 -6.40 -50.21 -25.45
C GLN A 126 -7.37 -49.28 -24.71
N ASN A 127 -7.70 -49.59 -23.47
CA ASN A 127 -8.57 -48.74 -22.65
C ASN A 127 -7.91 -47.40 -22.32
N LEU A 128 -6.63 -47.41 -21.99
CA LEU A 128 -5.86 -46.16 -21.75
C LEU A 128 -5.70 -45.32 -23.02
N ALA A 129 -5.66 -45.93 -24.20
CA ALA A 129 -5.55 -45.28 -25.51
C ALA A 129 -6.91 -44.94 -26.15
N SER A 130 -8.02 -45.35 -25.54
CA SER A 130 -9.37 -45.16 -26.08
C SER A 130 -9.75 -43.67 -26.10
N SER A 131 -10.16 -43.19 -27.28
CA SER A 131 -10.76 -41.86 -27.41
C SER A 131 -12.22 -41.80 -26.96
N VAL A 132 -12.86 -42.95 -26.76
CA VAL A 132 -14.25 -43.08 -26.31
C VAL A 132 -14.34 -43.11 -24.77
N ILE A 133 -13.36 -43.74 -24.14
CA ILE A 133 -13.20 -43.78 -22.69
C ILE A 133 -11.76 -43.30 -22.41
N PRO A 134 -11.54 -42.02 -22.09
CA PRO A 134 -10.21 -41.53 -21.82
C PRO A 134 -9.53 -42.30 -20.70
N GLY A 135 -8.25 -42.64 -20.86
CA GLY A 135 -7.50 -43.42 -19.86
C GLY A 135 -7.53 -42.77 -18.45
N THR A 136 -7.68 -41.47 -18.40
CA THR A 136 -7.86 -40.70 -17.16
C THR A 136 -9.16 -41.00 -16.41
N SER A 137 -10.22 -41.47 -17.12
CA SER A 137 -11.48 -41.90 -16.50
C SER A 137 -11.39 -43.27 -15.80
N LEU A 138 -10.35 -44.05 -16.15
CA LEU A 138 -10.08 -45.36 -15.54
C LEU A 138 -9.23 -45.26 -14.27
N VAL A 139 -8.62 -44.11 -14.02
CA VAL A 139 -7.81 -43.84 -12.82
C VAL A 139 -8.63 -42.99 -11.87
N THR A 140 -8.91 -43.50 -10.68
CA THR A 140 -9.61 -42.78 -9.63
C THR A 140 -8.63 -42.20 -8.63
N HIS A 141 -8.88 -40.92 -8.22
CA HIS A 141 -8.22 -40.32 -7.08
C HIS A 141 -8.68 -40.99 -5.78
N SER A 142 -7.92 -40.84 -4.70
CA SER A 142 -8.23 -41.41 -3.37
C SER A 142 -9.64 -41.10 -2.86
N ASP A 143 -10.27 -40.02 -3.38
CA ASP A 143 -11.62 -39.58 -3.01
C ASP A 143 -12.72 -40.27 -3.85
N GLY A 144 -12.36 -41.23 -4.71
CA GLY A 144 -13.29 -41.97 -5.56
C GLY A 144 -13.73 -41.25 -6.84
N ILE A 145 -13.15 -40.06 -7.12
CA ILE A 145 -13.46 -39.26 -8.32
C ILE A 145 -12.51 -39.69 -9.46
N PRO A 146 -13.01 -39.96 -10.68
CA PRO A 146 -12.16 -40.20 -11.84
C PRO A 146 -11.16 -39.06 -12.06
N LEU A 147 -9.95 -39.36 -12.50
CA LEU A 147 -8.89 -38.36 -12.65
C LEU A 147 -9.25 -37.26 -13.66
N ASP A 148 -9.99 -37.58 -14.72
CA ASP A 148 -10.48 -36.59 -15.68
C ASP A 148 -11.52 -35.63 -15.05
N ASP A 149 -12.46 -36.14 -14.26
CA ASP A 149 -13.39 -35.29 -13.49
C ASP A 149 -12.65 -34.44 -12.47
N TYR A 150 -11.62 -35.01 -11.84
CA TYR A 150 -10.77 -34.28 -10.89
C TYR A 150 -9.96 -33.16 -11.59
N ILE A 151 -9.39 -33.46 -12.77
CA ILE A 151 -8.71 -32.48 -13.61
C ILE A 151 -9.70 -31.40 -14.07
N GLU A 152 -10.94 -31.76 -14.45
CA GLU A 152 -11.96 -30.78 -14.82
C GLU A 152 -12.36 -29.89 -13.63
N ILE A 153 -12.50 -30.45 -12.43
CA ILE A 153 -12.74 -29.71 -11.21
C ILE A 153 -11.58 -28.75 -10.92
N LEU A 154 -10.34 -29.16 -11.05
CA LEU A 154 -9.15 -28.33 -10.93
C LEU A 154 -9.15 -27.22 -11.98
N ASN A 155 -9.43 -27.54 -13.23
CA ASN A 155 -9.51 -26.56 -14.32
C ASN A 155 -10.63 -25.54 -14.14
N ARG A 156 -11.75 -25.92 -13.52
CA ARG A 156 -12.83 -24.99 -13.16
C ARG A 156 -12.44 -24.10 -11.97
N ARG A 157 -11.67 -24.65 -11.00
CA ARG A 157 -11.30 -23.93 -9.76
C ARG A 157 -10.08 -23.02 -9.92
N THR A 158 -9.16 -23.32 -10.81
CA THR A 158 -7.86 -22.64 -10.94
C THR A 158 -7.50 -22.40 -12.40
N LYS A 159 -8.24 -21.49 -13.07
CA LYS A 159 -7.76 -20.99 -14.35
C LYS A 159 -6.65 -19.97 -14.10
N PHE A 160 -5.42 -20.37 -14.26
CA PHE A 160 -4.26 -19.49 -14.25
C PHE A 160 -3.27 -19.89 -15.34
N VAL A 161 -2.38 -18.96 -15.65
CA VAL A 161 -1.23 -19.15 -16.53
C VAL A 161 0.01 -18.63 -15.81
N MET A 162 1.14 -19.27 -16.03
CA MET A 162 2.44 -18.83 -15.51
C MET A 162 3.32 -18.32 -16.66
N PRO A 163 4.24 -17.38 -16.42
CA PRO A 163 5.22 -16.96 -17.44
C PRO A 163 6.00 -18.16 -17.99
N GLU A 164 6.30 -19.14 -17.16
CA GLU A 164 7.03 -20.37 -17.50
C GLU A 164 6.30 -21.28 -18.52
N ASP A 165 5.01 -21.05 -18.74
CA ASP A 165 4.24 -21.76 -19.77
C ASP A 165 4.61 -21.28 -21.19
N PHE A 166 5.40 -20.20 -21.31
CA PHE A 166 5.82 -19.61 -22.56
C PHE A 166 7.35 -19.68 -22.74
N SER A 167 7.77 -19.80 -23.98
CA SER A 167 9.20 -19.75 -24.35
C SER A 167 9.71 -18.31 -24.43
N GLY A 168 11.02 -18.14 -24.34
CA GLY A 168 11.70 -16.86 -24.52
C GLY A 168 12.35 -16.33 -23.23
N THR A 169 12.73 -15.07 -23.26
CA THR A 169 13.25 -14.33 -22.11
C THR A 169 12.17 -14.07 -21.08
N ASP A 170 12.53 -13.74 -19.83
CA ASP A 170 11.55 -13.37 -18.80
C ASP A 170 10.59 -12.25 -19.26
N THR A 171 11.10 -11.28 -20.05
CA THR A 171 10.26 -10.21 -20.62
C THR A 171 9.21 -10.77 -21.56
N GLU A 172 9.61 -11.65 -22.51
CA GLU A 172 8.71 -12.25 -23.49
C GLU A 172 7.72 -13.20 -22.82
N GLN A 173 8.18 -13.99 -21.85
CA GLN A 173 7.33 -14.90 -21.06
C GLN A 173 6.25 -14.12 -20.30
N LEU A 174 6.62 -13.04 -19.58
CA LEU A 174 5.67 -12.20 -18.86
C LEU A 174 4.67 -11.54 -19.81
N GLN A 175 5.13 -10.93 -20.90
CA GLN A 175 4.25 -10.28 -21.89
C GLN A 175 3.29 -11.30 -22.53
N SER A 176 3.77 -12.50 -22.85
CA SER A 176 2.94 -13.59 -23.40
C SER A 176 1.89 -14.07 -22.40
N ALA A 177 2.28 -14.27 -21.13
CA ALA A 177 1.36 -14.67 -20.07
C ALA A 177 0.27 -13.61 -19.83
N LEU A 178 0.63 -12.33 -19.78
CA LEU A 178 -0.31 -11.21 -19.59
C LEU A 178 -1.28 -11.09 -20.78
N SER A 179 -0.78 -11.21 -22.02
CA SER A 179 -1.59 -11.20 -23.23
C SER A 179 -2.55 -12.39 -23.30
N TYR A 180 -2.05 -13.58 -23.01
CA TYR A 180 -2.86 -14.80 -22.95
C TYR A 180 -3.95 -14.69 -21.88
N ALA A 181 -3.58 -14.21 -20.68
CA ALA A 181 -4.50 -14.01 -19.58
C ALA A 181 -5.64 -13.05 -19.94
N LYS A 182 -5.33 -11.93 -20.59
CA LYS A 182 -6.33 -10.96 -21.06
C LYS A 182 -7.29 -11.58 -22.06
N SER A 183 -6.79 -12.32 -23.04
CA SER A 183 -7.58 -12.96 -24.10
C SER A 183 -8.47 -14.08 -23.57
N ASN A 184 -7.98 -14.88 -22.63
CA ASN A 184 -8.65 -16.08 -22.12
C ASN A 184 -9.34 -15.89 -20.76
N ARG A 185 -9.22 -14.69 -20.15
CA ARG A 185 -9.79 -14.35 -18.83
C ARG A 185 -9.34 -15.32 -17.73
N VAL A 186 -8.05 -15.64 -17.71
CA VAL A 186 -7.41 -16.47 -16.71
C VAL A 186 -6.43 -15.63 -15.88
N ASN A 187 -6.16 -16.03 -14.64
CA ASN A 187 -5.24 -15.29 -13.79
C ASN A 187 -3.78 -15.55 -14.18
N VAL A 188 -2.90 -14.58 -13.92
CA VAL A 188 -1.45 -14.76 -14.01
C VAL A 188 -0.88 -15.03 -12.63
N VAL A 189 -0.18 -16.14 -12.49
CA VAL A 189 0.47 -16.55 -11.25
C VAL A 189 1.98 -16.58 -11.45
N LEU A 190 2.69 -15.89 -10.56
CA LEU A 190 4.14 -15.86 -10.53
C LEU A 190 4.70 -16.89 -9.54
N GLN A 191 5.83 -17.46 -9.88
CA GLN A 191 6.55 -18.36 -8.99
C GLN A 191 7.14 -17.60 -7.81
N ALA A 192 6.78 -17.99 -6.59
CA ALA A 192 7.33 -17.40 -5.38
C ALA A 192 8.86 -17.61 -5.30
N GLY A 193 9.57 -16.57 -4.86
CA GLY A 193 11.03 -16.57 -4.75
C GLY A 193 11.78 -16.35 -6.06
N LYS A 194 11.12 -16.42 -7.21
CA LYS A 194 11.75 -16.15 -8.51
C LYS A 194 11.88 -14.66 -8.76
N THR A 195 12.98 -14.26 -9.41
CA THR A 195 13.18 -12.92 -9.97
C THR A 195 13.02 -13.00 -11.48
N TYR A 196 12.12 -12.19 -12.02
CA TYR A 196 11.90 -12.00 -13.46
C TYR A 196 12.58 -10.71 -13.89
N TYR A 197 13.42 -10.75 -14.90
CA TYR A 197 14.16 -9.59 -15.43
C TYR A 197 13.46 -9.01 -16.65
N VAL A 198 12.96 -7.78 -16.53
CA VAL A 198 12.30 -7.07 -17.63
C VAL A 198 13.26 -6.06 -18.25
N THR A 199 13.47 -6.18 -19.54
CA THR A 199 14.41 -5.36 -20.31
C THR A 199 13.75 -4.75 -21.55
N GLY A 200 14.38 -3.75 -22.15
CA GLY A 200 13.91 -3.10 -23.37
C GLY A 200 13.12 -1.83 -23.15
N SER A 201 12.56 -1.26 -24.20
CA SER A 201 11.89 0.04 -24.19
C SER A 201 10.40 -0.01 -23.80
N GLN A 202 9.84 -1.20 -23.69
CA GLN A 202 8.45 -1.38 -23.27
C GLN A 202 8.40 -2.01 -21.89
N GLY A 203 7.62 -1.41 -20.99
CA GLY A 203 7.30 -1.99 -19.70
C GLY A 203 6.23 -3.09 -19.81
N LEU A 204 5.79 -3.58 -18.66
CA LEU A 204 4.67 -4.52 -18.58
C LEU A 204 3.35 -3.76 -18.47
N GLU A 205 2.34 -4.22 -19.18
CA GLU A 205 0.95 -3.79 -19.06
C GLU A 205 0.16 -4.83 -18.27
N VAL A 206 -0.45 -4.42 -17.15
CA VAL A 206 -1.29 -5.27 -16.31
C VAL A 206 -2.71 -4.72 -16.29
N ASP A 207 -3.63 -5.44 -16.91
CA ASP A 207 -5.04 -5.07 -17.04
C ASP A 207 -5.89 -5.82 -16.01
N LEU A 208 -6.05 -5.22 -14.83
CA LEU A 208 -6.82 -5.80 -13.73
C LEU A 208 -8.34 -5.90 -14.01
N GLY A 209 -8.82 -5.37 -15.10
CA GLY A 209 -10.20 -5.58 -15.56
C GLY A 209 -10.48 -7.00 -16.07
N TYR A 210 -9.46 -7.75 -16.40
CA TYR A 210 -9.59 -9.09 -17.00
C TYR A 210 -9.02 -10.22 -16.17
N TYR A 211 -7.95 -9.99 -15.40
CA TYR A 211 -7.24 -11.04 -14.65
C TYR A 211 -6.54 -10.50 -13.42
N SER A 212 -6.30 -11.38 -12.44
CA SER A 212 -5.42 -11.11 -11.31
C SER A 212 -3.95 -11.39 -11.70
N PHE A 213 -3.03 -10.58 -11.15
CA PHE A 213 -1.59 -10.75 -11.30
C PHE A 213 -0.96 -10.98 -9.93
N THR A 214 -0.64 -12.22 -9.58
CA THR A 214 -0.39 -12.58 -8.18
C THR A 214 0.76 -13.56 -7.99
N SER A 215 1.35 -13.51 -6.79
CA SER A 215 2.21 -14.57 -6.26
C SER A 215 1.61 -15.08 -4.93
N PRO A 216 0.75 -16.10 -4.97
CA PRO A 216 -0.05 -16.51 -3.81
C PRO A 216 0.75 -17.23 -2.72
N ASN A 217 1.84 -17.90 -3.07
CA ASN A 217 2.60 -18.78 -2.17
C ASN A 217 3.88 -18.11 -1.62
N GLY A 218 3.99 -16.81 -1.71
CA GLY A 218 5.14 -16.03 -1.26
C GLY A 218 5.38 -14.83 -2.19
N ILE A 219 6.52 -14.18 -2.04
CA ILE A 219 6.86 -13.00 -2.82
C ILE A 219 7.58 -13.40 -4.09
N ALA A 220 7.09 -12.95 -5.25
CA ALA A 220 7.83 -12.93 -6.51
C ALA A 220 8.51 -11.57 -6.70
N TYR A 221 9.56 -11.53 -7.50
CA TYR A 221 10.34 -10.32 -7.77
C TYR A 221 10.30 -10.00 -9.26
N ILE A 222 10.09 -8.72 -9.59
CA ILE A 222 10.23 -8.24 -10.98
C ILE A 222 11.25 -7.09 -10.98
N ASP A 223 12.36 -7.28 -11.69
CA ASP A 223 13.44 -6.33 -11.79
C ASP A 223 13.40 -5.64 -13.16
N PHE A 224 13.13 -4.34 -13.14
CA PHE A 224 13.09 -3.46 -14.32
C PHE A 224 14.37 -2.66 -14.53
N THR A 225 15.47 -3.03 -13.88
CA THR A 225 16.74 -2.30 -14.04
C THR A 225 17.17 -2.20 -15.52
N GLY A 226 16.86 -3.20 -16.32
CA GLY A 226 17.10 -3.22 -17.77
C GLY A 226 16.03 -2.53 -18.63
N CYS A 227 14.92 -2.05 -18.05
CA CYS A 227 13.87 -1.37 -18.79
C CYS A 227 14.24 0.10 -19.05
N THR A 228 14.17 0.55 -20.31
CA THR A 228 14.54 1.91 -20.75
C THR A 228 13.36 2.76 -21.18
N GLY A 229 12.15 2.24 -21.09
CA GLY A 229 10.92 2.95 -21.46
C GLY A 229 10.48 4.02 -20.44
N PRO A 230 9.46 4.80 -20.75
CA PRO A 230 8.97 5.87 -19.88
C PRO A 230 8.27 5.35 -18.62
N TYR A 231 7.88 4.09 -18.61
CA TYR A 231 7.35 3.39 -17.45
C TYR A 231 7.84 1.94 -17.42
N CYS A 232 7.86 1.35 -16.25
CA CYS A 232 8.22 -0.06 -16.04
C CYS A 232 6.98 -0.95 -15.98
N LEU A 233 6.02 -0.56 -15.16
CA LEU A 233 4.76 -1.27 -14.94
C LEU A 233 3.60 -0.30 -15.13
N TRP A 234 2.69 -0.61 -16.04
CA TRP A 234 1.45 0.10 -16.21
C TRP A 234 0.29 -0.76 -15.73
N VAL A 235 -0.41 -0.28 -14.69
CA VAL A 235 -1.54 -0.98 -14.09
C VAL A 235 -2.82 -0.20 -14.35
N HIS A 236 -3.78 -0.85 -14.95
CA HIS A 236 -5.07 -0.24 -15.29
C HIS A 236 -6.19 -1.29 -15.33
N SER A 237 -7.40 -0.83 -15.65
CA SER A 237 -8.56 -1.68 -15.95
C SER A 237 -9.22 -1.16 -17.23
N SER A 238 -9.11 -1.88 -18.33
CA SER A 238 -9.73 -1.50 -19.60
C SER A 238 -11.12 -2.10 -19.82
N ARG A 239 -11.64 -2.84 -18.85
CA ARG A 239 -12.97 -3.44 -18.94
C ARG A 239 -14.04 -2.39 -18.74
N PRO A 240 -14.93 -2.17 -19.73
CA PRO A 240 -16.07 -1.27 -19.57
C PRO A 240 -17.00 -1.83 -18.47
N TYR A 241 -17.65 -0.93 -17.73
CA TYR A 241 -18.70 -1.33 -16.80
C TYR A 241 -19.84 -1.99 -17.59
N PRO A 242 -20.21 -3.23 -17.29
CA PRO A 242 -21.45 -3.76 -17.82
C PRO A 242 -22.59 -3.15 -17.01
N ASP A 243 -23.40 -2.31 -17.67
CA ASP A 243 -24.73 -1.89 -17.24
C ASP A 243 -24.91 -1.50 -15.76
N GLY A 244 -24.02 -0.66 -15.22
CA GLY A 244 -24.15 -0.10 -13.87
C GLY A 244 -23.91 -1.08 -12.72
N SER A 245 -23.40 -2.27 -12.98
CA SER A 245 -23.03 -3.23 -11.96
C SER A 245 -21.59 -3.06 -11.50
N GLU A 246 -21.40 -3.20 -10.21
CA GLU A 246 -20.26 -2.93 -9.38
C GLU A 246 -18.94 -3.58 -9.81
N ASN A 247 -17.83 -2.88 -9.54
CA ASN A 247 -16.47 -3.33 -9.31
C ASN A 247 -16.10 -4.73 -9.80
N HIS A 248 -15.66 -4.84 -11.05
CA HIS A 248 -15.15 -6.08 -11.61
C HIS A 248 -13.63 -6.15 -11.67
N CYS A 249 -12.93 -5.34 -10.89
CA CYS A 249 -11.49 -5.41 -10.85
C CYS A 249 -11.01 -6.57 -10.02
N THR A 250 -10.07 -7.28 -10.59
CA THR A 250 -9.27 -8.26 -9.90
C THR A 250 -8.16 -7.57 -9.10
N SER A 251 -7.18 -8.29 -8.61
CA SER A 251 -6.12 -7.70 -7.79
C SER A 251 -4.73 -8.06 -8.29
N MET A 252 -3.78 -7.17 -8.02
CA MET A 252 -2.35 -7.43 -8.06
C MET A 252 -1.84 -7.67 -6.64
N ARG A 253 -1.11 -8.79 -6.39
CA ARG A 253 -0.76 -9.16 -5.03
C ARG A 253 0.56 -9.93 -4.91
N GLY A 254 1.32 -9.63 -3.83
CA GLY A 254 2.46 -10.45 -3.39
C GLY A 254 3.71 -10.30 -4.27
N ILE A 255 3.91 -9.13 -4.88
CA ILE A 255 5.00 -8.91 -5.84
C ILE A 255 5.87 -7.75 -5.39
N LYS A 256 7.19 -7.93 -5.46
CA LYS A 256 8.16 -6.86 -5.29
C LYS A 256 8.69 -6.40 -6.64
N PHE A 257 8.47 -5.12 -6.94
CA PHE A 257 8.94 -4.44 -8.15
C PHE A 257 10.13 -3.56 -7.81
N LYS A 258 11.14 -3.63 -8.66
CA LYS A 258 12.37 -2.83 -8.51
C LYS A 258 12.80 -2.26 -9.85
N SER A 259 13.38 -1.06 -9.83
CA SER A 259 14.09 -0.47 -10.96
C SER A 259 15.33 0.27 -10.47
N SER A 260 15.85 1.21 -11.24
CA SER A 260 16.95 2.11 -10.89
C SER A 260 16.60 3.54 -11.29
N VAL A 261 17.26 4.51 -10.67
CA VAL A 261 17.19 5.92 -11.09
C VAL A 261 17.98 6.08 -12.38
N LYS A 262 17.37 6.63 -13.42
CA LYS A 262 17.95 6.76 -14.78
C LYS A 262 18.02 8.21 -15.26
N GLY A 263 17.36 9.14 -14.58
CA GLY A 263 17.35 10.56 -14.93
C GLY A 263 16.50 10.91 -16.17
N ILE A 264 15.62 10.02 -16.61
CA ILE A 264 14.75 10.22 -17.79
C ILE A 264 13.28 10.44 -17.43
N GLY A 265 12.95 10.56 -16.15
CA GLY A 265 11.57 10.67 -15.65
C GLY A 265 10.79 9.37 -15.71
N GLN A 266 11.48 8.22 -15.71
CA GLN A 266 10.86 6.90 -15.75
C GLN A 266 9.99 6.64 -14.50
N ARG A 267 8.78 6.14 -14.72
CA ARG A 267 7.85 5.73 -13.67
C ARG A 267 7.98 4.22 -13.42
N LEU A 268 8.22 3.81 -12.16
CA LEU A 268 8.18 2.39 -11.83
C LEU A 268 6.75 1.86 -11.95
N LEU A 269 5.80 2.55 -11.35
CA LEU A 269 4.36 2.25 -11.49
C LEU A 269 3.65 3.43 -12.15
N LEU A 270 3.00 3.18 -13.27
CA LEU A 270 2.09 4.09 -13.94
C LEU A 270 0.65 3.63 -13.70
N THR A 271 -0.22 4.56 -13.27
CA THR A 271 -1.66 4.33 -13.08
C THR A 271 -2.47 5.12 -14.11
N GLY A 272 -3.71 4.67 -14.38
CA GLY A 272 -4.61 5.34 -15.30
C GLY A 272 -4.39 4.99 -16.77
N ASN A 273 -4.81 5.88 -17.66
CA ASN A 273 -4.76 5.68 -19.11
C ASN A 273 -3.49 6.29 -19.73
N ASN A 274 -2.56 5.44 -20.16
CA ASN A 274 -1.28 5.87 -20.74
C ASN A 274 -1.43 6.73 -22.04
N ASN A 275 -2.54 6.60 -22.75
CA ASN A 275 -2.69 7.17 -24.10
C ASN A 275 -3.32 8.57 -24.16
N ASN A 276 -3.55 9.25 -23.04
CA ASN A 276 -4.21 10.56 -23.00
C ASN A 276 -5.55 10.63 -23.77
N SER A 277 -6.13 9.51 -24.17
CA SER A 277 -7.40 9.48 -24.88
C SER A 277 -8.54 9.50 -23.87
N SER A 278 -9.39 10.52 -23.98
CA SER A 278 -10.65 10.65 -23.24
C SER A 278 -11.72 9.62 -23.65
N ASN A 279 -11.34 8.58 -24.36
CA ASN A 279 -12.27 7.62 -24.93
C ASN A 279 -12.68 6.57 -23.90
N GLY A 280 -13.62 6.91 -22.99
CA GLY A 280 -14.59 5.96 -22.41
C GLY A 280 -14.10 4.62 -21.84
N THR A 281 -12.80 4.37 -21.81
CA THR A 281 -12.19 3.21 -21.19
C THR A 281 -12.00 3.51 -19.71
N TYR A 282 -12.75 2.82 -18.89
CA TYR A 282 -12.70 2.93 -17.44
C TYR A 282 -11.38 2.34 -16.93
N ASN A 283 -10.51 3.16 -16.36
CA ASN A 283 -9.21 2.73 -15.86
C ASN A 283 -9.13 2.74 -14.31
N GLY A 284 -10.27 2.76 -13.65
CA GLY A 284 -10.38 2.82 -12.20
C GLY A 284 -10.60 1.46 -11.53
N ASP A 285 -10.85 1.50 -10.23
CA ASP A 285 -11.15 0.35 -9.36
C ASP A 285 -10.03 -0.70 -9.24
N CYS A 286 -8.79 -0.34 -9.52
CA CYS A 286 -7.66 -1.24 -9.39
C CYS A 286 -7.27 -1.48 -7.93
N LYS A 287 -7.11 -2.74 -7.54
CA LYS A 287 -6.72 -3.16 -6.20
C LYS A 287 -5.31 -3.75 -6.21
N ILE A 288 -4.42 -3.18 -5.41
CA ILE A 288 -3.02 -3.57 -5.30
C ILE A 288 -2.72 -3.88 -3.84
N GLU A 289 -2.32 -5.11 -3.53
CA GLU A 289 -2.21 -5.61 -2.16
C GLU A 289 -0.85 -6.26 -1.90
N ASN A 290 -0.26 -5.98 -0.74
CA ASN A 290 0.97 -6.63 -0.30
C ASN A 290 2.09 -6.57 -1.35
N CYS A 291 2.18 -5.46 -2.09
CA CYS A 291 3.20 -5.22 -3.10
C CYS A 291 4.25 -4.24 -2.58
N MET A 292 5.47 -4.34 -3.13
CA MET A 292 6.56 -3.43 -2.83
C MET A 292 7.05 -2.78 -4.11
N PHE A 293 7.22 -1.46 -4.11
CA PHE A 293 7.75 -0.69 -5.23
C PHE A 293 9.01 0.02 -4.78
N SER A 294 10.15 -0.29 -5.40
CA SER A 294 11.43 0.28 -4.99
C SER A 294 12.22 0.84 -6.16
N THR A 295 12.70 2.05 -5.97
CA THR A 295 13.72 2.75 -6.76
C THR A 295 13.34 2.98 -8.22
N ALA A 296 13.15 4.24 -8.58
CA ALA A 296 12.99 4.75 -9.93
C ALA A 296 13.18 6.27 -9.92
N ASP A 297 13.11 6.93 -11.07
CA ASP A 297 13.04 8.40 -11.10
C ASP A 297 11.75 8.87 -10.44
N ILE A 298 10.64 8.18 -10.70
CA ILE A 298 9.33 8.36 -10.09
C ILE A 298 8.79 6.99 -9.67
N VAL A 299 8.55 6.76 -8.37
CA VAL A 299 8.12 5.43 -7.92
C VAL A 299 6.67 5.17 -8.33
N LEU A 300 5.77 6.13 -8.17
CA LEU A 300 4.40 6.07 -8.68
C LEU A 300 4.07 7.33 -9.47
N GLY A 301 3.62 7.18 -10.71
CA GLY A 301 3.14 8.26 -11.55
C GLY A 301 1.69 8.04 -11.98
N ALA A 302 0.85 9.07 -11.89
CA ALA A 302 -0.51 9.06 -12.39
C ALA A 302 -0.59 9.54 -13.84
N SER A 303 -1.62 9.11 -14.56
CA SER A 303 -2.04 9.62 -15.85
C SER A 303 -3.56 9.84 -15.87
N ASN A 304 -4.14 10.20 -17.01
CA ASN A 304 -5.59 10.37 -17.13
C ASN A 304 -6.34 9.15 -16.62
N SER A 305 -7.52 9.35 -16.09
CA SER A 305 -8.39 8.29 -15.55
C SER A 305 -7.76 7.50 -14.40
N THR A 306 -6.91 8.16 -13.59
CA THR A 306 -6.43 7.60 -12.33
C THR A 306 -7.46 7.88 -11.24
N TRP A 307 -8.41 6.96 -11.02
CA TRP A 307 -9.43 7.07 -9.99
C TRP A 307 -9.73 5.71 -9.35
N ARG A 308 -10.14 5.72 -8.06
CA ARG A 308 -10.49 4.54 -7.26
C ARG A 308 -9.40 3.46 -7.18
N TYR A 309 -8.12 3.84 -7.29
CA TYR A 309 -7.00 2.94 -7.00
C TYR A 309 -6.88 2.70 -5.50
N LYS A 310 -6.79 1.43 -5.11
CA LYS A 310 -6.65 1.02 -3.72
C LYS A 310 -5.33 0.27 -3.54
N PHE A 311 -4.41 0.89 -2.82
CA PHE A 311 -3.17 0.26 -2.37
C PHE A 311 -3.35 -0.19 -0.93
N ILE A 312 -3.17 -1.47 -0.64
CA ILE A 312 -3.41 -2.06 0.69
C ILE A 312 -2.15 -2.79 1.14
N ASN A 313 -1.62 -2.42 2.31
CA ASN A 313 -0.40 -2.99 2.86
C ASN A 313 0.79 -2.95 1.88
N CYS A 314 0.88 -1.91 1.05
CA CYS A 314 1.96 -1.76 0.08
C CYS A 314 3.12 -0.94 0.64
N GLY A 315 4.33 -1.24 0.13
CA GLY A 315 5.53 -0.47 0.42
C GLY A 315 6.00 0.33 -0.80
N PHE A 316 6.46 1.55 -0.55
CA PHE A 316 7.10 2.41 -1.55
C PHE A 316 8.40 2.92 -0.96
N MET A 317 9.52 2.73 -1.65
CA MET A 317 10.83 3.16 -1.17
C MET A 317 11.77 3.57 -2.30
N MET A 318 12.88 4.23 -1.95
CA MET A 318 13.96 4.58 -2.86
C MET A 318 15.31 4.20 -2.25
N GLU A 319 15.92 3.16 -2.77
CA GLU A 319 17.20 2.64 -2.26
C GLU A 319 18.39 3.53 -2.63
N SER A 320 18.28 4.32 -3.73
CA SER A 320 19.32 5.22 -4.20
C SER A 320 18.85 6.67 -4.26
N THR A 321 19.81 7.60 -4.22
CA THR A 321 19.56 9.04 -4.43
C THR A 321 19.35 9.37 -5.91
N GLY A 322 18.80 10.55 -6.21
CA GLY A 322 18.65 11.06 -7.58
C GLY A 322 17.27 10.86 -8.20
N GLY A 323 16.36 10.18 -7.52
CA GLY A 323 14.94 10.17 -7.91
C GLY A 323 14.33 11.57 -7.81
N THR A 324 13.26 11.80 -8.56
CA THR A 324 12.56 13.09 -8.62
C THR A 324 11.36 13.13 -7.69
N TYR A 325 10.51 12.09 -7.73
CA TYR A 325 9.29 12.02 -6.95
C TYR A 325 9.08 10.63 -6.33
N ALA A 326 8.62 10.62 -5.09
CA ALA A 326 8.03 9.43 -4.48
C ALA A 326 6.74 9.05 -5.22
N MET A 327 5.85 10.03 -5.36
CA MET A 327 4.61 9.91 -6.12
C MET A 327 4.37 11.22 -6.88
N HIS A 328 3.90 11.13 -8.12
CA HIS A 328 3.61 12.28 -8.95
C HIS A 328 2.22 12.18 -9.58
N PHE A 329 1.39 13.14 -9.25
CA PHE A 329 0.05 13.34 -9.81
C PHE A 329 0.06 14.65 -10.60
N PRO A 330 0.46 14.60 -11.89
CA PRO A 330 0.84 15.80 -12.64
C PRO A 330 -0.36 16.69 -12.96
N ALA A 331 -0.07 17.97 -13.22
CA ALA A 331 -1.05 18.91 -13.74
C ALA A 331 -1.58 18.45 -15.11
N GLY A 332 -2.84 18.80 -15.41
CA GLY A 332 -3.46 18.57 -16.70
C GLY A 332 -3.94 17.15 -16.98
N ILE A 333 -3.78 16.21 -16.05
CA ILE A 333 -4.48 14.92 -16.15
C ILE A 333 -5.97 15.14 -15.90
N SER A 334 -6.80 14.46 -16.71
CA SER A 334 -8.26 14.57 -16.68
C SER A 334 -8.90 13.29 -16.17
N ASP A 335 -10.15 13.40 -15.72
CA ASP A 335 -10.94 12.27 -15.21
C ASP A 335 -10.15 11.45 -14.17
N SER A 336 -9.64 12.15 -13.17
CA SER A 336 -8.67 11.59 -12.22
C SER A 336 -8.91 12.10 -10.80
N GLY A 337 -8.47 11.32 -9.80
CA GLY A 337 -8.39 11.77 -8.41
C GLY A 337 -9.58 11.42 -7.54
N GLU A 338 -10.52 10.62 -8.01
CA GLU A 338 -11.60 10.14 -7.17
C GLU A 338 -11.14 8.92 -6.35
N SER A 339 -11.13 9.07 -5.02
CA SER A 339 -10.93 7.95 -4.06
C SER A 339 -9.66 7.13 -4.28
N VAL A 340 -8.53 7.75 -4.61
CA VAL A 340 -7.23 7.08 -4.61
C VAL A 340 -6.80 6.88 -3.15
N THR A 341 -6.57 5.63 -2.76
CA THR A 341 -6.38 5.28 -1.34
C THR A 341 -5.12 4.44 -1.11
N PHE A 342 -4.34 4.82 -0.10
CA PHE A 342 -3.20 4.08 0.42
C PHE A 342 -3.52 3.64 1.85
N GLN A 343 -3.98 2.41 2.02
CA GLN A 343 -4.41 1.87 3.31
C GLN A 343 -3.30 1.02 3.93
N ASN A 344 -2.89 1.36 5.17
CA ASN A 344 -1.84 0.67 5.91
C ASN A 344 -0.53 0.52 5.10
N CYS A 345 -0.22 1.49 4.26
CA CYS A 345 0.96 1.48 3.43
C CYS A 345 2.18 2.05 4.16
N LYS A 346 3.37 1.79 3.61
CA LYS A 346 4.61 2.44 4.02
C LYS A 346 5.21 3.18 2.84
N ILE A 347 5.36 4.50 2.96
CA ILE A 347 6.08 5.35 2.02
C ILE A 347 7.32 5.79 2.78
N PHE A 348 8.47 5.18 2.52
CA PHE A 348 9.62 5.32 3.39
C PHE A 348 10.93 5.42 2.63
N ASP A 349 11.89 6.09 3.27
CA ASP A 349 13.26 6.28 2.77
C ASP A 349 13.34 6.82 1.34
N MET A 350 12.42 7.74 1.00
CA MET A 350 12.32 8.36 -0.33
C MET A 350 13.42 9.37 -0.62
N LYS A 351 14.45 9.48 0.24
CA LYS A 351 15.60 10.40 0.09
C LYS A 351 15.20 11.86 -0.12
N GLY A 352 14.05 12.28 0.44
CA GLY A 352 13.51 13.63 0.29
C GLY A 352 12.70 13.87 -0.98
N CYS A 353 12.52 12.86 -1.83
CA CYS A 353 11.63 12.95 -2.99
C CYS A 353 10.18 13.14 -2.54
N PRO A 354 9.45 14.17 -3.02
CA PRO A 354 8.12 14.46 -2.54
C PRO A 354 7.03 13.55 -3.13
N ILE A 355 5.92 13.46 -2.39
CA ILE A 355 4.61 13.18 -2.98
C ILE A 355 4.13 14.52 -3.55
N LEU A 356 4.04 14.65 -4.87
CA LEU A 356 3.62 15.88 -5.53
C LEU A 356 2.23 15.71 -6.16
N VAL A 357 1.28 16.57 -5.77
CA VAL A 357 -0.09 16.60 -6.27
C VAL A 357 -0.32 17.94 -6.98
N GLU A 358 -0.19 17.94 -8.30
CA GLU A 358 -0.40 19.12 -9.15
C GLU A 358 -1.77 19.10 -9.84
N CYS A 359 -2.38 17.92 -9.95
CA CYS A 359 -3.70 17.76 -10.56
C CYS A 359 -4.78 18.47 -9.72
N ALA A 360 -5.61 19.28 -10.38
CA ALA A 360 -6.72 19.95 -9.74
C ALA A 360 -7.78 18.96 -9.24
N SER A 361 -8.38 19.26 -8.10
CA SER A 361 -9.45 18.46 -7.45
C SER A 361 -9.10 16.99 -7.16
N PHE A 362 -7.81 16.65 -7.17
CA PHE A 362 -7.34 15.28 -6.93
C PHE A 362 -7.39 14.94 -5.42
N ALA A 363 -8.08 13.85 -5.07
CA ALA A 363 -8.21 13.42 -3.67
C ALA A 363 -7.44 12.12 -3.39
N ILE A 364 -6.60 12.15 -2.36
CA ILE A 364 -5.82 11.02 -1.88
C ILE A 364 -6.16 10.75 -0.43
N GLY A 365 -6.58 9.53 -0.10
CA GLY A 365 -6.73 9.04 1.27
C GLY A 365 -5.56 8.15 1.69
N MET A 366 -5.02 8.36 2.90
CA MET A 366 -3.90 7.60 3.45
C MET A 366 -4.20 7.03 4.86
N PRO A 367 -5.27 6.23 5.03
CA PRO A 367 -5.62 5.69 6.33
C PRO A 367 -4.55 4.70 6.84
N GLY A 368 -4.07 4.92 8.07
CA GLY A 368 -3.08 4.07 8.72
C GLY A 368 -1.70 4.02 8.03
N THR A 369 -1.44 4.92 7.08
CA THR A 369 -0.21 4.91 6.28
C THR A 369 0.92 5.66 6.97
N SER A 370 2.11 5.06 6.98
CA SER A 370 3.34 5.72 7.44
C SER A 370 4.04 6.42 6.29
N VAL A 371 4.31 7.71 6.44
CA VAL A 371 5.05 8.56 5.49
C VAL A 371 6.34 9.02 6.15
N LEU A 372 7.47 8.44 5.74
CA LEU A 372 8.78 8.65 6.36
C LEU A 372 9.74 9.30 5.35
N ASN A 373 10.37 10.38 5.77
CA ASN A 373 11.37 11.12 4.96
C ASN A 373 10.85 11.47 3.55
N THR A 374 9.58 11.87 3.47
CA THR A 374 8.87 12.12 2.21
C THR A 374 7.98 13.33 2.37
N PRO A 375 8.33 14.52 1.82
CA PRO A 375 7.47 15.69 1.87
C PRO A 375 6.21 15.51 1.04
N ILE A 376 5.09 16.08 1.51
CA ILE A 376 3.82 16.12 0.79
C ILE A 376 3.65 17.53 0.21
N LYS A 377 3.59 17.65 -1.12
CA LYS A 377 3.40 18.93 -1.82
C LYS A 377 2.08 18.91 -2.60
N ILE A 378 1.22 19.87 -2.31
CA ILE A 378 -0.10 19.99 -2.92
C ILE A 378 -0.18 21.36 -3.60
N THR A 379 -0.02 21.37 -4.92
CA THR A 379 -0.03 22.58 -5.74
C THR A 379 -1.26 22.67 -6.64
N GLY A 380 -1.98 21.55 -6.82
CA GLY A 380 -3.20 21.50 -7.61
C GLY A 380 -4.37 22.22 -6.93
N ASN A 381 -5.10 23.04 -7.67
CA ASN A 381 -6.27 23.76 -7.15
C ASN A 381 -7.37 22.78 -6.70
N GLY A 382 -7.86 22.94 -5.47
CA GLY A 382 -8.88 22.06 -4.89
C GLY A 382 -8.41 20.63 -4.61
N ALA A 383 -7.11 20.33 -4.78
CA ALA A 383 -6.56 19.01 -4.48
C ALA A 383 -6.53 18.75 -2.97
N MET A 384 -6.63 17.49 -2.57
CA MET A 384 -6.75 17.10 -1.18
C MET A 384 -5.93 15.85 -0.85
N VAL A 385 -5.18 15.89 0.23
CA VAL A 385 -4.52 14.72 0.82
C VAL A 385 -5.00 14.56 2.26
N ILE A 386 -5.48 13.38 2.59
CA ILE A 386 -6.05 13.04 3.90
C ILE A 386 -5.18 11.95 4.52
N LEU A 387 -4.59 12.24 5.68
CA LEU A 387 -3.97 11.26 6.55
C LEU A 387 -4.86 11.07 7.77
N ASP A 388 -5.29 9.85 8.03
CA ASP A 388 -6.18 9.51 9.13
C ASP A 388 -5.88 8.14 9.74
N SER A 389 -6.71 7.72 10.71
CA SER A 389 -6.69 6.37 11.27
C SER A 389 -5.31 5.92 11.76
N ALA A 390 -4.68 6.74 12.59
CA ALA A 390 -3.34 6.53 13.15
C ALA A 390 -2.21 6.53 12.09
N ALA A 391 -2.39 7.24 10.98
CA ALA A 391 -1.31 7.51 10.03
C ALA A 391 -0.12 8.16 10.76
N ASN A 392 1.10 7.91 10.27
CA ASN A 392 2.32 8.45 10.85
C ASN A 392 3.09 9.26 9.82
N ILE A 393 3.51 10.48 10.19
CA ILE A 393 4.45 11.28 9.40
C ILE A 393 5.73 11.40 10.21
N GLU A 394 6.83 10.93 9.64
CA GLU A 394 8.10 10.87 10.35
C GLU A 394 9.24 11.44 9.52
N ASN A 395 10.08 12.26 10.18
CA ASN A 395 11.38 12.65 9.68
C ASN A 395 12.46 11.85 10.43
N PRO A 396 13.19 10.95 9.78
CA PRO A 396 14.22 10.12 10.41
C PRO A 396 15.48 10.90 10.79
N GLY A 397 15.56 12.20 10.50
CA GLY A 397 16.64 13.07 10.95
C GLY A 397 18.00 12.86 10.31
N ALA A 398 18.04 12.25 9.12
CA ALA A 398 19.31 11.96 8.44
C ALA A 398 19.87 13.13 7.62
N SER A 399 19.12 14.21 7.41
CA SER A 399 19.54 15.37 6.60
C SER A 399 18.80 16.63 7.03
N ALA A 400 19.42 17.79 6.78
CA ALA A 400 18.77 19.09 6.95
C ALA A 400 17.41 19.10 6.28
N TRP A 401 16.33 19.34 7.07
CA TRP A 401 15.02 19.04 6.59
C TRP A 401 14.13 20.20 6.44
N TYR A 402 13.26 20.01 5.63
CA TYR A 402 12.42 20.90 4.98
C TYR A 402 11.12 21.05 5.75
N ARG A 403 10.09 20.53 5.19
CA ARG A 403 8.73 20.57 5.71
C ARG A 403 8.09 19.20 5.52
N TYR A 404 7.17 18.83 6.39
CA TYR A 404 6.35 17.64 6.18
C TYR A 404 5.34 17.86 5.07
N GLY A 405 4.86 19.11 4.90
CA GLY A 405 3.94 19.43 3.83
C GLY A 405 4.02 20.88 3.37
N GLU A 406 3.74 21.07 2.07
CA GLU A 406 3.59 22.38 1.44
C GLU A 406 2.27 22.37 0.65
N VAL A 407 1.33 23.25 0.98
CA VAL A 407 0.02 23.36 0.36
C VAL A 407 -0.11 24.75 -0.26
N THR A 408 -0.13 24.84 -1.58
CA THR A 408 -0.08 26.13 -2.29
C THR A 408 -1.19 26.32 -3.31
N GLY A 409 -1.87 25.23 -3.74
CA GLY A 409 -3.00 25.34 -4.66
C GLY A 409 -4.19 26.07 -4.05
N THR A 410 -4.88 26.88 -4.82
CA THR A 410 -6.10 27.57 -4.37
C THR A 410 -7.18 26.54 -4.00
N GLY A 411 -7.69 26.59 -2.78
CA GLY A 411 -8.66 25.61 -2.26
C GLY A 411 -8.04 24.24 -1.93
N ALA A 412 -6.74 24.06 -2.12
CA ALA A 412 -6.06 22.81 -1.79
C ALA A 412 -6.04 22.57 -0.29
N ARG A 413 -6.08 21.28 0.12
CA ARG A 413 -6.16 20.89 1.52
C ARG A 413 -5.21 19.75 1.87
N LEU A 414 -4.55 19.87 3.02
CA LEU A 414 -3.93 18.77 3.73
C LEU A 414 -4.72 18.53 5.03
N ILE A 415 -5.29 17.34 5.17
CA ILE A 415 -6.11 16.97 6.32
C ILE A 415 -5.34 15.93 7.15
N LEU A 416 -5.07 16.27 8.40
CA LEU A 416 -4.40 15.42 9.38
C LEU A 416 -5.41 15.08 10.47
N ASN A 417 -5.91 13.83 10.48
CA ASN A 417 -6.93 13.39 11.43
C ASN A 417 -6.50 12.12 12.16
N GLY A 418 -6.30 12.20 13.46
CA GLY A 418 -5.83 11.09 14.28
C GLY A 418 -4.40 10.63 13.95
N CYS A 419 -3.58 11.53 13.41
CA CYS A 419 -2.21 11.23 12.97
C CYS A 419 -1.18 11.38 14.09
N THR A 420 -0.02 10.74 13.90
CA THR A 420 1.18 10.97 14.72
C THR A 420 2.24 11.68 13.87
N LEU A 421 2.78 12.78 14.40
CA LEU A 421 3.92 13.50 13.80
C LEU A 421 5.18 13.19 14.61
N VAL A 422 6.23 12.70 13.96
CA VAL A 422 7.48 12.30 14.61
C VAL A 422 8.64 13.06 14.01
N CYS A 423 9.38 13.80 14.81
CA CYS A 423 10.64 14.44 14.44
C CYS A 423 11.78 13.83 15.25
N ASN A 424 12.56 12.95 14.63
CA ASN A 424 13.63 12.22 15.32
C ASN A 424 14.91 13.05 15.54
N ASN A 425 15.06 14.14 14.81
CA ASN A 425 16.19 15.07 15.00
C ASN A 425 15.75 16.53 14.83
N PRO A 426 15.22 17.14 15.88
CA PRO A 426 14.74 18.53 15.81
C PRO A 426 15.83 19.54 15.50
N SER A 427 17.08 19.26 15.81
CA SER A 427 18.19 20.18 15.50
C SER A 427 18.46 20.34 14.00
N LEU A 428 17.98 19.42 13.18
CA LEU A 428 18.04 19.50 11.72
C LEU A 428 16.80 20.14 11.09
N GLN A 429 15.78 20.42 11.87
CA GLN A 429 14.57 21.08 11.40
C GLN A 429 14.82 22.57 11.28
N THR A 430 15.03 23.07 10.07
CA THR A 430 15.39 24.47 9.78
C THR A 430 14.21 25.32 9.36
N LYS A 431 13.03 24.73 9.18
CA LYS A 431 11.80 25.42 8.73
C LYS A 431 10.59 24.91 9.51
N PRO A 432 9.48 25.67 9.54
CA PRO A 432 8.20 25.20 10.04
C PRO A 432 7.78 23.88 9.37
N LEU A 433 7.05 23.04 10.09
CA LEU A 433 6.67 21.70 9.61
C LEU A 433 5.82 21.76 8.34
N PHE A 434 4.98 22.77 8.23
CA PHE A 434 4.08 22.96 7.10
C PHE A 434 4.17 24.37 6.54
N TYR A 435 3.97 24.48 5.23
CA TYR A 435 3.78 25.76 4.56
C TYR A 435 2.40 25.76 3.90
N VAL A 436 1.64 26.85 4.10
CA VAL A 436 0.30 27.01 3.53
C VAL A 436 0.23 28.32 2.76
N GLY A 437 0.12 28.23 1.46
CA GLY A 437 -0.01 29.38 0.57
C GLY A 437 -1.38 30.06 0.70
N ALA A 438 -1.50 31.26 0.16
CA ALA A 438 -2.76 32.00 0.14
C ALA A 438 -3.90 31.17 -0.45
N ASN A 439 -5.06 31.14 0.22
CA ASN A 439 -6.25 30.36 -0.15
C ASN A 439 -6.06 28.82 -0.14
N ALA A 440 -5.00 28.31 0.48
CA ALA A 440 -4.82 26.88 0.77
C ALA A 440 -5.11 26.59 2.24
N PHE A 441 -5.29 25.30 2.60
CA PHE A 441 -5.78 24.89 3.92
C PHE A 441 -4.95 23.74 4.50
N ILE A 442 -4.72 23.78 5.81
CA ILE A 442 -4.38 22.60 6.61
C ILE A 442 -5.41 22.44 7.71
N ASP A 443 -6.04 21.27 7.77
CA ASP A 443 -6.99 20.89 8.80
C ASP A 443 -6.34 19.83 9.71
N VAL A 444 -6.26 20.12 11.00
CA VAL A 444 -5.57 19.28 11.99
C VAL A 444 -6.56 18.88 13.08
N THR A 445 -6.87 17.59 13.19
CA THR A 445 -7.80 17.09 14.19
C THR A 445 -7.22 15.85 14.87
N LEU A 446 -7.30 15.78 16.20
CA LEU A 446 -6.81 14.64 17.00
C LEU A 446 -5.35 14.26 16.73
N VAL A 447 -4.51 15.19 16.33
CA VAL A 447 -3.09 14.91 16.03
C VAL A 447 -2.30 14.78 17.31
N LYS A 448 -1.49 13.72 17.38
CA LYS A 448 -0.54 13.47 18.46
C LYS A 448 0.88 13.76 17.98
N THR A 449 1.59 14.60 18.72
CA THR A 449 3.04 14.72 18.61
C THR A 449 3.68 13.89 19.72
N PRO A 450 4.58 12.98 19.42
CA PRO A 450 5.24 12.17 20.44
C PRO A 450 6.20 13.03 21.25
N GLY A 451 5.96 13.10 22.56
CA GLY A 451 6.80 13.76 23.54
C GLY A 451 6.95 15.26 23.28
N ASN A 452 6.59 16.03 24.24
CA ASN A 452 6.61 17.48 24.24
C ASN A 452 7.92 18.13 23.76
N ASP A 453 8.93 17.34 23.61
CA ASP A 453 10.32 17.79 23.62
C ASP A 453 10.89 17.98 22.22
N TYR A 454 10.36 17.29 21.21
CA TYR A 454 11.04 17.19 19.93
C TYR A 454 10.77 18.35 18.95
N LEU A 455 9.62 18.97 19.03
CA LEU A 455 9.29 20.05 18.10
C LEU A 455 9.71 21.44 18.59
N PHE A 456 10.05 21.58 19.88
CA PHE A 456 10.25 22.89 20.53
C PHE A 456 11.40 22.98 21.53
N GLN A 457 12.24 21.96 21.68
CA GLN A 457 13.20 21.88 22.79
C GLN A 457 14.38 22.86 22.77
N ASN A 458 14.77 23.40 21.67
CA ASN A 458 16.08 24.06 21.61
C ASN A 458 16.08 25.58 21.66
N GLY A 459 15.03 26.23 22.15
CA GLY A 459 15.07 27.69 22.27
C GLY A 459 15.19 28.43 20.94
N ASP A 460 15.25 27.72 19.83
CA ASP A 460 15.30 28.28 18.51
C ASP A 460 13.86 28.61 18.07
N GLU A 461 13.54 29.90 18.16
CA GLU A 461 12.18 30.39 17.92
C GLU A 461 11.68 30.12 16.49
N GLY A 462 12.58 29.87 15.55
CA GLY A 462 12.25 29.44 14.17
C GLY A 462 11.56 28.09 14.08
N LEU A 463 11.75 27.20 15.05
CA LEU A 463 11.15 25.87 15.11
C LEU A 463 9.77 25.84 15.76
N ARG A 464 9.37 26.93 16.40
CA ARG A 464 8.10 27.04 17.14
C ARG A 464 6.89 27.27 16.26
N THR A 465 7.07 27.47 14.97
CA THR A 465 5.98 27.70 14.04
C THR A 465 5.59 26.37 13.39
N PHE A 466 4.48 25.78 13.83
CA PHE A 466 3.90 24.58 13.20
C PHE A 466 3.61 24.82 11.72
N VAL A 467 3.11 26.01 11.39
CA VAL A 467 2.74 26.42 10.04
C VAL A 467 3.32 27.79 9.72
N GLU A 468 3.83 27.93 8.50
CA GLU A 468 4.25 29.19 7.88
C GLU A 468 3.38 29.45 6.64
N GLY A 469 3.20 30.72 6.29
CA GLY A 469 2.51 31.15 5.07
C GLY A 469 1.26 31.98 5.32
N ASP A 470 0.54 32.27 4.24
CA ASP A 470 -0.63 33.17 4.23
C ASP A 470 -1.97 32.43 4.15
N GLY A 471 -1.96 31.10 4.29
CA GLY A 471 -3.14 30.25 4.15
C GLY A 471 -3.93 30.07 5.45
N TYR A 472 -4.77 29.04 5.45
CA TYR A 472 -5.70 28.76 6.54
C TYR A 472 -5.27 27.50 7.29
N VAL A 473 -5.30 27.55 8.63
CA VAL A 473 -5.11 26.37 9.47
C VAL A 473 -6.30 26.26 10.41
N THR A 474 -6.92 25.08 10.45
CA THR A 474 -7.88 24.71 11.48
C THR A 474 -7.29 23.62 12.35
N ALA A 475 -7.48 23.71 13.67
CA ALA A 475 -7.00 22.68 14.58
C ALA A 475 -8.03 22.40 15.67
N SER A 476 -8.26 21.11 15.97
CA SER A 476 -9.17 20.70 17.03
C SER A 476 -8.69 19.41 17.71
N HIS A 477 -8.91 19.32 19.03
CA HIS A 477 -8.66 18.12 19.84
C HIS A 477 -7.25 17.52 19.72
N CYS A 478 -6.22 18.35 19.55
CA CYS A 478 -4.85 17.90 19.38
C CYS A 478 -4.13 17.73 20.73
N ILE A 479 -3.16 16.79 20.77
CA ILE A 479 -2.37 16.45 21.96
C ILE A 479 -0.89 16.75 21.67
N GLY A 480 -0.26 17.54 22.51
CA GLY A 480 1.13 17.99 22.41
C GLY A 480 1.26 19.48 22.68
N ASP A 481 2.48 20.00 22.84
CA ASP A 481 2.74 21.40 23.21
C ASP A 481 2.24 22.45 22.20
N ILE A 482 1.99 22.02 20.96
CA ILE A 482 1.55 22.92 19.91
C ILE A 482 0.05 23.16 19.95
N LEU A 483 -0.73 22.17 20.39
CA LEU A 483 -2.15 22.11 20.14
C LEU A 483 -2.93 21.52 21.33
N SER A 484 -2.35 21.48 22.53
CA SER A 484 -2.99 20.88 23.70
C SER A 484 -4.23 21.67 24.16
N GLY A 485 -5.35 21.02 24.12
CA GLY A 485 -6.56 21.50 24.80
C GLY A 485 -7.52 22.36 23.99
N VAL A 486 -7.66 22.18 22.71
CA VAL A 486 -8.13 23.21 21.80
C VAL A 486 -9.43 22.95 21.08
N GLY A 487 -10.21 24.02 20.97
CA GLY A 487 -11.21 24.21 19.92
C GLY A 487 -10.60 24.60 18.56
N ASN A 488 -11.40 24.80 17.55
CA ASN A 488 -10.95 25.18 16.20
C ASN A 488 -10.14 26.48 16.21
N ILE A 489 -8.94 26.48 15.60
CA ILE A 489 -8.10 27.67 15.41
C ILE A 489 -8.09 28.04 13.93
N PRO A 490 -8.83 29.03 13.50
CA PRO A 490 -8.60 29.60 12.20
C PRO A 490 -7.40 30.54 12.26
N LEU A 491 -6.29 30.18 11.65
CA LEU A 491 -5.22 31.11 11.32
C LEU A 491 -5.61 31.85 10.04
N HIS A 492 -6.46 32.83 10.17
CA HIS A 492 -6.91 33.59 9.03
C HIS A 492 -6.43 35.04 9.14
N LYS A 493 -5.74 35.55 8.12
CA LYS A 493 -5.33 36.95 8.04
C LYS A 493 -6.53 37.89 8.17
N SER A 494 -7.70 37.47 7.69
CA SER A 494 -8.95 38.26 7.78
C SER A 494 -9.63 38.24 9.16
N LEU A 495 -9.19 37.37 10.07
CA LEU A 495 -9.74 37.27 11.44
C LEU A 495 -8.82 37.90 12.49
N ASN A 496 -7.66 38.41 12.10
CA ASN A 496 -6.81 39.16 13.03
C ASN A 496 -7.53 40.45 13.45
N PRO A 497 -8.01 40.53 14.70
CA PRO A 497 -8.76 41.70 15.16
C PRO A 497 -7.88 42.91 15.44
N THR A 498 -6.55 42.79 15.31
CA THR A 498 -5.64 43.93 15.41
C THR A 498 -5.80 44.86 14.21
N LEU A 499 -5.75 46.11 14.48
CA LEU A 499 -5.78 47.15 13.44
C LEU A 499 -4.35 47.53 13.08
N ASN A 500 -4.07 47.74 11.80
CA ASN A 500 -2.74 48.07 11.30
C ASN A 500 -1.62 47.12 11.81
N PRO A 501 -1.78 45.79 11.67
CA PRO A 501 -0.90 44.82 12.31
C PRO A 501 0.54 44.79 11.73
N GLY A 502 0.72 45.23 10.50
CA GLY A 502 2.02 45.37 9.81
C GLY A 502 2.44 46.80 9.59
N PHE A 503 1.80 47.79 10.28
CA PHE A 503 2.07 49.19 10.13
C PHE A 503 1.89 49.77 8.72
N GLU A 504 1.11 49.11 7.90
CA GLU A 504 0.94 49.37 6.46
C GLU A 504 0.28 50.75 6.17
N THR A 505 -0.30 51.39 7.18
CA THR A 505 -0.73 52.79 7.08
C THR A 505 0.43 53.79 7.02
N GLY A 506 1.67 53.36 7.31
CA GLY A 506 2.86 54.19 7.33
C GLY A 506 3.01 55.00 8.62
N ASP A 507 2.17 54.73 9.61
CA ASP A 507 2.19 55.37 10.91
C ASP A 507 1.80 54.39 12.04
N LEU A 508 1.71 54.90 13.28
CA LEU A 508 1.27 54.15 14.45
C LEU A 508 -0.26 54.14 14.63
N SER A 509 -1.04 54.34 13.58
CA SER A 509 -2.50 54.29 13.65
C SER A 509 -2.98 53.04 14.36
N SER A 510 -3.85 53.22 15.36
CA SER A 510 -4.39 52.16 16.23
C SER A 510 -3.41 51.58 17.25
N TRP A 511 -2.16 52.00 17.27
CA TRP A 511 -1.16 51.64 18.28
C TRP A 511 -0.86 52.81 19.18
N THR A 512 -0.65 52.55 20.45
CA THR A 512 -0.27 53.56 21.46
C THR A 512 1.18 53.31 21.87
N PHE A 513 2.05 54.27 21.58
CA PHE A 513 3.43 54.21 22.06
C PHE A 513 3.56 54.84 23.45
N ASN A 514 4.03 54.01 24.40
CA ASN A 514 4.28 54.46 25.77
C ASN A 514 5.80 54.53 26.01
N ASN A 515 6.29 55.75 26.09
CA ASN A 515 7.71 56.06 26.28
C ASN A 515 8.13 56.19 27.76
N GLN A 516 7.26 55.84 28.70
CA GLN A 516 7.52 55.93 30.16
C GLN A 516 7.93 57.36 30.61
N GLY A 517 7.48 58.37 29.90
CA GLY A 517 7.82 59.78 30.20
C GLY A 517 9.19 60.23 29.72
N SER A 518 9.92 59.44 28.95
CA SER A 518 11.25 59.79 28.43
C SER A 518 11.20 60.13 26.94
N ALA A 519 11.54 61.31 26.55
CA ALA A 519 11.63 61.79 25.17
C ALA A 519 12.71 61.05 24.34
N SER A 520 13.65 60.35 24.99
CA SER A 520 14.71 59.61 24.34
C SER A 520 14.24 58.21 23.83
N GLN A 521 13.05 57.75 24.27
CA GLN A 521 12.44 56.53 23.79
C GLN A 521 11.64 56.83 22.53
N THR A 522 11.83 56.05 21.47
CA THR A 522 11.15 56.30 20.19
C THR A 522 10.52 55.07 19.62
N CYS A 523 9.42 55.24 18.86
CA CYS A 523 8.88 54.28 17.97
C CYS A 523 8.62 54.94 16.61
N VAL A 524 9.25 54.47 15.56
CA VAL A 524 9.20 55.08 14.23
C VAL A 524 8.77 54.02 13.20
N VAL A 525 7.77 54.36 12.40
CA VAL A 525 7.35 53.50 11.27
C VAL A 525 8.14 53.90 10.02
N GLY A 526 8.59 52.91 9.27
CA GLY A 526 9.37 53.16 8.05
C GLY A 526 9.60 51.92 7.20
N THR A 527 9.95 52.17 5.96
CA THR A 527 10.18 51.10 4.97
C THR A 527 11.43 50.26 5.23
N ALA A 528 12.34 50.74 6.02
CA ALA A 528 13.58 50.05 6.42
C ALA A 528 13.36 49.01 7.54
N TYR A 529 12.22 49.05 8.23
CA TYR A 529 11.95 48.26 9.44
C TYR A 529 10.98 47.10 9.22
N LYS A 530 10.68 46.80 7.99
CA LYS A 530 9.72 45.76 7.60
C LYS A 530 10.37 44.41 7.42
N LYS A 531 9.62 43.37 7.70
CA LYS A 531 9.89 42.04 7.22
C LYS A 531 9.17 41.73 5.89
N THR A 532 7.90 42.15 5.82
CA THR A 532 7.02 42.02 4.63
C THR A 532 6.26 43.31 4.39
N GLY A 533 5.50 43.38 3.31
CA GLY A 533 4.71 44.59 3.01
C GLY A 533 5.56 45.81 2.68
N THR A 534 5.05 46.99 3.05
CA THR A 534 5.66 48.30 2.76
C THR A 534 6.36 48.89 3.96
N TYR A 535 5.80 48.74 5.13
CA TYR A 535 6.25 49.39 6.38
C TYR A 535 6.46 48.36 7.49
N GLY A 536 7.21 48.79 8.53
CA GLY A 536 7.39 48.14 9.82
C GLY A 536 7.73 49.20 10.86
N ALA A 537 7.75 48.86 12.13
CA ALA A 537 8.02 49.79 13.21
C ALA A 537 9.37 49.50 13.88
N ARG A 538 10.18 50.52 14.14
CA ARG A 538 11.39 50.44 14.97
C ARG A 538 11.13 51.05 16.33
N MET A 539 11.31 50.27 17.38
CA MET A 539 11.30 50.71 18.77
C MET A 539 12.73 50.84 19.26
N THR A 540 13.02 51.97 19.88
CA THR A 540 14.32 52.27 20.51
C THR A 540 14.10 52.57 21.96
N SER A 541 14.69 51.78 22.82
CA SER A 541 14.72 52.01 24.26
C SER A 541 16.07 52.59 24.65
N PHE A 542 16.07 53.59 25.50
CA PHE A 542 17.27 54.29 25.94
C PHE A 542 17.40 54.30 27.47
N GLY A 543 18.62 54.12 27.96
CA GLY A 543 18.92 54.11 29.39
C GLY A 543 18.34 52.91 30.14
N SER A 544 17.86 53.12 31.34
CA SER A 544 17.33 52.08 32.25
C SER A 544 15.81 51.88 32.14
N LEU A 545 15.16 52.50 31.15
CA LEU A 545 13.71 52.42 30.98
C LEU A 545 13.36 51.57 29.77
N SER A 546 12.29 50.81 29.87
CA SER A 546 11.68 50.10 28.72
C SER A 546 10.67 51.01 28.02
N CYS A 547 10.36 50.77 26.76
CA CYS A 547 9.21 51.34 26.07
C CYS A 547 8.24 50.26 25.61
N PHE A 548 7.00 50.68 25.37
CA PHE A 548 5.91 49.74 25.02
C PHE A 548 5.14 50.23 23.79
N LEU A 549 4.69 49.31 23.01
CA LEU A 549 3.78 49.55 21.91
C LEU A 549 2.53 48.71 22.15
N ASP A 550 1.43 49.37 22.45
CA ASP A 550 0.23 48.76 23.00
C ASP A 550 -0.95 48.92 22.03
N GLN A 551 -1.82 47.90 21.95
CA GLN A 551 -3.09 48.00 21.28
C GLN A 551 -4.19 47.29 22.08
N LYS A 552 -5.35 47.94 22.21
CA LYS A 552 -6.55 47.33 22.75
C LYS A 552 -7.31 46.60 21.65
N VAL A 553 -7.59 45.32 21.87
CA VAL A 553 -8.25 44.45 20.93
C VAL A 553 -9.51 43.88 21.58
N LYS A 554 -10.65 43.96 20.90
CA LYS A 554 -11.89 43.38 21.40
C LYS A 554 -11.82 41.86 21.37
N VAL A 555 -12.24 41.21 22.45
CA VAL A 555 -12.37 39.76 22.48
C VAL A 555 -13.59 39.36 21.65
N THR A 556 -13.37 38.55 20.66
CA THR A 556 -14.43 38.07 19.74
C THR A 556 -14.94 36.71 20.09
N GLN A 557 -14.19 35.92 20.87
CA GLN A 557 -14.52 34.55 21.24
C GLN A 557 -13.89 34.19 22.60
N HIS A 558 -14.62 33.43 23.43
CA HIS A 558 -14.19 33.02 24.76
C HIS A 558 -13.74 31.53 24.79
N GLY A 559 -12.61 31.28 24.25
CA GLY A 559 -12.01 29.96 24.25
C GLY A 559 -10.52 30.06 24.56
N TYR A 560 -9.75 29.98 23.54
CA TYR A 560 -8.30 30.13 23.61
C TYR A 560 -7.87 31.33 22.76
N TYR A 561 -6.63 31.77 22.95
CA TYR A 561 -6.04 32.77 22.10
C TYR A 561 -4.62 32.42 21.70
N SER A 562 -4.21 32.92 20.55
CA SER A 562 -2.84 32.83 20.05
C SER A 562 -2.32 34.20 19.70
N THR A 563 -1.02 34.41 19.86
CA THR A 563 -0.36 35.66 19.43
C THR A 563 0.95 35.32 18.72
N THR A 564 1.24 36.07 17.67
CA THR A 564 2.55 36.04 16.99
C THR A 564 2.92 37.44 16.53
N CYS A 565 4.22 37.71 16.49
CA CYS A 565 4.78 38.97 16.01
C CYS A 565 6.13 38.67 15.35
N GLN A 566 6.47 39.37 14.31
CA GLN A 566 7.81 39.34 13.71
C GLN A 566 8.68 40.40 14.38
N ILE A 567 9.80 39.95 14.94
CA ILE A 567 10.75 40.81 15.66
C ILE A 567 12.16 40.65 15.07
N ASN A 568 12.87 41.74 14.91
CA ASN A 568 14.29 41.74 14.56
C ASN A 568 15.04 42.57 15.63
N THR A 569 15.87 41.91 16.43
CA THR A 569 16.71 42.59 17.41
C THR A 569 17.91 43.22 16.69
N ILE A 570 17.96 44.53 16.68
CA ILE A 570 19.03 45.34 16.05
C ILE A 570 20.17 45.60 17.03
N THR A 571 19.80 45.98 18.25
CA THR A 571 20.76 46.22 19.33
C THR A 571 20.30 45.47 20.57
N ALA A 572 21.22 44.75 21.18
CA ALA A 572 20.98 44.05 22.43
C ALA A 572 20.70 45.04 23.58
N GLY A 573 19.73 44.68 24.42
CA GLY A 573 19.48 45.42 25.67
C GLY A 573 20.45 45.03 26.78
N THR A 574 20.30 45.69 27.94
CA THR A 574 21.15 45.42 29.12
C THR A 574 20.80 44.14 29.88
N GLY A 575 19.64 43.56 29.61
CA GLY A 575 19.15 42.35 30.27
C GLY A 575 19.42 41.05 29.49
N THR A 576 18.77 39.97 29.90
CA THR A 576 18.85 38.64 29.23
C THR A 576 17.99 38.55 27.95
N THR A 577 17.06 39.49 27.76
CA THR A 577 16.14 39.53 26.60
C THR A 577 16.01 40.96 26.08
N ALA A 578 15.85 41.13 24.76
CA ALA A 578 15.64 42.42 24.13
C ALA A 578 14.23 42.99 24.38
N GLY A 579 13.30 42.15 24.74
CA GLY A 579 11.91 42.53 24.99
C GLY A 579 10.99 41.36 25.25
N ALA A 580 9.69 41.65 25.23
CA ALA A 580 8.65 40.63 25.41
C ALA A 580 7.35 41.06 24.72
N LEU A 581 6.59 40.05 24.26
CA LEU A 581 5.21 40.18 23.85
C LEU A 581 4.32 39.71 25.00
N THR A 582 3.35 40.51 25.42
CA THR A 582 2.41 40.20 26.51
C THR A 582 0.98 40.46 26.08
N VAL A 583 0.03 39.73 26.68
CA VAL A 583 -1.40 39.96 26.53
C VAL A 583 -2.04 40.03 27.91
N THR A 584 -2.79 41.08 28.17
CA THR A 584 -3.53 41.23 29.41
C THR A 584 -5.02 41.37 29.10
N PHE A 585 -5.84 40.58 29.77
CA PHE A 585 -7.29 40.59 29.57
C PHE A 585 -7.98 41.50 30.61
N TYR A 586 -9.02 42.16 30.14
CA TYR A 586 -9.80 43.10 30.96
C TYR A 586 -11.30 42.81 30.82
N ASP A 587 -12.02 43.03 31.94
CA ASP A 587 -13.49 43.05 31.94
C ASP A 587 -14.01 44.37 31.32
N ARG A 588 -15.33 44.48 31.18
CA ARG A 588 -15.99 45.67 30.65
C ARG A 588 -15.75 46.94 31.51
N ASN A 589 -15.38 46.80 32.78
CA ASN A 589 -15.12 47.89 33.70
C ASN A 589 -13.64 48.33 33.69
N GLY A 590 -12.79 47.63 32.91
CA GLY A 590 -11.37 47.90 32.82
C GLY A 590 -10.53 47.24 33.93
N ASN A 591 -11.09 46.28 34.68
CA ASN A 591 -10.32 45.53 35.65
C ASN A 591 -9.53 44.42 34.94
N SER A 592 -8.25 44.31 35.27
CA SER A 592 -7.42 43.21 34.78
C SER A 592 -7.89 41.87 35.33
N LEU A 593 -8.20 40.93 34.46
CA LEU A 593 -8.66 39.56 34.79
C LEU A 593 -7.49 38.58 34.83
N GLN A 594 -6.61 38.70 33.88
CA GLN A 594 -5.45 37.84 33.74
C GLN A 594 -4.41 38.48 32.86
N SER A 595 -3.14 38.43 33.30
CA SER A 595 -1.99 38.70 32.45
C SER A 595 -1.61 37.39 31.79
N GLY A 596 -1.62 37.34 30.47
CA GLY A 596 -1.20 36.17 29.70
C GLY A 596 0.29 35.91 29.77
N ALA A 597 0.71 34.75 29.40
CA ALA A 597 2.11 34.37 29.35
C ALA A 597 2.88 35.32 28.41
N SER A 598 4.01 35.85 28.87
CA SER A 598 4.88 36.65 28.02
C SER A 598 5.80 35.76 27.19
N SER A 599 5.98 36.12 25.91
CA SER A 599 6.99 35.55 25.04
C SER A 599 8.17 36.51 24.93
N ASN A 600 9.34 36.08 25.39
CA ASN A 600 10.54 36.91 25.41
C ASN A 600 11.23 36.93 24.05
N PHE A 601 11.85 38.05 23.69
CA PHE A 601 12.68 38.20 22.50
C PHE A 601 14.13 37.89 22.84
N THR A 602 14.84 37.24 21.92
CA THR A 602 16.28 37.02 22.11
C THR A 602 17.03 38.33 22.14
N ASN A 603 18.03 38.42 23.02
CA ASN A 603 18.87 39.61 23.13
C ASN A 603 20.04 39.64 22.13
N THR A 604 20.16 38.61 21.30
CA THR A 604 21.20 38.52 20.28
C THR A 604 20.65 38.97 18.93
N PRO A 605 21.27 39.94 18.24
CA PRO A 605 20.91 40.27 16.87
C PRO A 605 21.05 39.07 15.97
N SER A 606 19.96 38.56 15.45
CA SER A 606 19.91 37.29 14.67
C SER A 606 19.05 37.36 13.41
N GLY A 607 18.61 38.59 13.06
CA GLY A 607 17.65 38.79 12.00
C GLY A 607 16.20 38.60 12.47
N TRP A 608 15.28 38.53 11.53
CA TRP A 608 13.84 38.42 11.81
C TRP A 608 13.48 37.07 12.45
N GLN A 609 12.77 37.14 13.56
CA GLN A 609 12.28 35.99 14.32
C GLN A 609 10.75 36.10 14.46
N SER A 610 10.07 34.97 14.45
CA SER A 610 8.68 34.90 14.87
C SER A 610 8.61 34.68 16.37
N VAL A 611 7.96 35.58 17.07
CA VAL A 611 7.81 35.55 18.53
C VAL A 611 6.33 35.39 18.88
N GLY A 612 6.04 34.62 19.88
CA GLY A 612 4.69 34.29 20.31
C GLY A 612 4.43 32.80 20.30
N ARG A 613 3.21 32.41 20.63
CA ARG A 613 2.80 31.00 20.65
C ARG A 613 1.51 30.84 19.86
N PHE A 614 1.41 29.74 19.20
CA PHE A 614 0.23 29.34 18.46
C PHE A 614 -1.02 29.26 19.35
N ILE A 615 -0.85 28.78 20.59
CA ILE A 615 -1.84 28.87 21.66
C ILE A 615 -1.14 29.34 22.91
N GLN A 616 -1.58 30.45 23.42
CA GLN A 616 -0.94 31.09 24.57
C GLN A 616 -1.69 30.83 25.87
N GLY A 617 -3.01 30.62 25.80
CA GLY A 617 -3.82 30.33 26.99
C GLY A 617 -5.32 30.45 26.73
N ARG A 618 -6.11 30.31 27.80
CA ARG A 618 -7.56 30.52 27.75
C ARG A 618 -7.89 32.00 27.87
N VAL A 619 -8.90 32.41 27.12
CA VAL A 619 -9.52 33.73 27.31
C VAL A 619 -10.39 33.65 28.55
N PRO A 620 -10.22 34.55 29.57
CA PRO A 620 -11.10 34.59 30.72
C PRO A 620 -12.56 34.84 30.30
N GLN A 621 -13.50 34.13 30.92
CA GLN A 621 -14.91 34.16 30.51
C GLN A 621 -15.53 35.58 30.63
N ALA A 622 -15.05 36.41 31.53
CA ALA A 622 -15.51 37.78 31.69
C ALA A 622 -14.73 38.82 30.86
N ALA A 623 -13.80 38.37 30.00
CA ALA A 623 -12.99 39.28 29.20
C ALA A 623 -13.83 39.94 28.09
N GLU A 624 -13.80 41.25 28.04
CA GLU A 624 -14.44 42.06 26.99
C GLU A 624 -13.42 42.52 25.96
N TYR A 625 -12.20 42.82 26.42
CA TYR A 625 -11.07 43.16 25.55
C TYR A 625 -9.75 42.65 26.14
N CYS A 626 -8.74 42.61 25.33
CA CYS A 626 -7.37 42.46 25.78
C CYS A 626 -6.50 43.61 25.32
N GLU A 627 -5.43 43.84 26.04
CA GLU A 627 -4.35 44.71 25.63
C GLU A 627 -3.14 43.86 25.25
N VAL A 628 -2.71 43.99 24.00
CA VAL A 628 -1.47 43.39 23.52
C VAL A 628 -0.37 44.41 23.67
N SER A 629 0.76 44.00 24.23
CA SER A 629 1.87 44.90 24.52
C SER A 629 3.19 44.32 24.03
N ILE A 630 3.86 45.04 23.17
CA ILE A 630 5.22 44.76 22.71
C ILE A 630 6.16 45.62 23.50
N ARG A 631 6.94 45.01 24.38
CA ARG A 631 7.92 45.71 25.21
C ARG A 631 9.29 45.66 24.54
N CYS A 632 9.93 46.82 24.39
CA CYS A 632 11.35 46.94 24.09
C CYS A 632 12.08 47.28 25.39
N ARG A 633 13.02 46.44 25.82
CA ARG A 633 13.70 46.55 27.10
C ARG A 633 14.86 47.53 27.05
N GLU A 634 15.38 47.85 28.22
CA GLU A 634 16.42 48.88 28.49
C GLU A 634 17.61 48.73 27.53
N GLY A 635 17.88 49.81 26.77
CA GLY A 635 18.99 49.89 25.81
C GLY A 635 18.82 49.06 24.52
N ALA A 636 17.73 48.31 24.34
CA ALA A 636 17.48 47.55 23.14
C ALA A 636 16.94 48.39 21.98
N VAL A 637 17.22 47.95 20.76
CA VAL A 637 16.55 48.43 19.54
C VAL A 637 15.97 47.21 18.82
N ILE A 638 14.69 47.27 18.56
CA ILE A 638 13.96 46.18 17.87
C ILE A 638 13.15 46.70 16.70
N ASP A 639 13.11 45.96 15.60
CA ASP A 639 12.12 46.16 14.54
C ASP A 639 10.96 45.21 14.77
N VAL A 640 9.75 45.67 14.50
CA VAL A 640 8.48 44.97 14.73
C VAL A 640 7.65 44.99 13.45
N ASP A 641 7.08 43.86 13.12
CA ASP A 641 6.19 43.71 11.97
C ASP A 641 5.19 42.58 12.17
N ASN A 642 4.11 42.56 11.40
CA ASN A 642 3.14 41.45 11.29
C ASN A 642 2.64 40.90 12.64
N PHE A 643 2.05 41.75 13.45
CA PHE A 643 1.41 41.31 14.68
C PHE A 643 0.08 40.62 14.40
N ILE A 644 -0.14 39.44 14.97
CA ILE A 644 -1.36 38.66 14.85
C ILE A 644 -1.84 38.22 16.24
N ILE A 645 -3.12 38.44 16.53
CA ILE A 645 -3.82 37.81 17.64
C ILE A 645 -5.09 37.13 17.08
N ASN A 646 -5.34 35.92 17.53
CA ASN A 646 -6.56 35.20 17.20
C ASN A 646 -7.23 34.73 18.49
N PHE A 647 -8.56 34.86 18.54
CA PHE A 647 -9.41 34.29 19.57
C PHE A 647 -10.16 33.09 18.99
N ILE A 648 -10.28 32.01 19.79
CA ILE A 648 -10.72 30.70 19.32
C ILE A 648 -11.77 30.16 20.26
#